data_415f9787e577ee0969ae994f2eeb7cd4
#
_entry.id   415f9787e577ee0969ae994f2eeb7cd4
#
_cell.length_a   1.000
_cell.length_b   1.000
_cell.length_c   1.000
_cell.angle_alpha   90.00
_cell.angle_beta   90.00
_cell.angle_gamma   90.00
#
_symmetry.space_group_name_H-M   'P 1'
#
loop_
_entity.id
_entity.type
_entity.pdbx_description
1 polymer ?
#
loop_
_entity_poly.entity_id
_entity_poly.type
_entity_poly.pdbx_seq_one_letter_code
_entity_poly.pdbx_strand_id
1 'polypeptide(L)'
;MSEAIAKLLSPRSVAVIGASADPGKTSGRPVAYLRKHGYAGRILPVNPKVDRIGDLPCYPDVASLPEVPDVAVVLLGAERAHQAVKELAGRGCAAAIVLASGYTETGEEGARRQQQLVEAAGSMRILGPNTIGLVNLTDGIVLSPSGALEMDEFPVGGIGVVSQSGGILGSLLSRAAARGIGLSKLIATSNEVDLELADFIDHLADDPATQVIALYIETVRHPARFRAACLKAARAGKPVVAFKIGRSEAGAQAAVSHTGAMAGADRMYDALFRQVGVIRAKSFSDLLDIPAALATGRRLHGRRVAILTSTGGAGTLVSDDLGVAGFETPAPDAATAQALRDLQTGSEAVLDRNPIDVTLAGLRPDLLRGAIRALLASPTYDALVIIVGSSSLAMPELLAGAIQDCLPDSGKPVLAYVSPHAPEIGALLMRRGVPAFAAAESCTAALAGMLQVAAFEEPAQAAVAPASTGMAGMDHLSAGALDEAEAKAVFSRFGVPCASERVVRTAAEAEAAARELGGRVVLKILSSHITHKSDVGGVAVGLAPEAIGERLGRMADEVEARAGERPQRFLVQQMVAGGTELILGLHRDALGTAVLLGMGGVTAELFQDTALRLLPEQDGRLCPLAPGDALDMARSLKTWPLLDGFRGRPRADVPALVDAIVAFSAMAAALGARVAEAEINPVFVLPEGQGVCAADGVLVLG
;
A
#
# COMPACT_ATOMS: atom_id res chain seq x y z
N MET A 1 -17.98 -17.91 -6.36
CA MET A 1 -16.65 -17.67 -5.77
C MET A 1 -16.68 -17.73 -4.25
N SER A 2 -17.59 -17.07 -3.57
CA SER A 2 -17.64 -17.02 -2.10
C SER A 2 -17.84 -18.37 -1.39
N GLU A 3 -18.61 -19.33 -1.95
CA GLU A 3 -18.90 -20.61 -1.32
C GLU A 3 -17.66 -21.51 -1.19
N ALA A 4 -16.80 -21.58 -2.22
CA ALA A 4 -15.58 -22.41 -2.16
C ALA A 4 -14.56 -21.84 -1.15
N ILE A 5 -14.43 -20.52 -1.04
CA ILE A 5 -13.58 -19.87 -0.04
C ILE A 5 -14.15 -20.09 1.37
N ALA A 6 -15.47 -20.00 1.55
CA ALA A 6 -16.10 -20.30 2.83
C ALA A 6 -15.85 -21.75 3.25
N LYS A 7 -15.98 -22.72 2.31
CA LYS A 7 -15.63 -24.13 2.58
C LYS A 7 -14.13 -24.30 2.86
N LEU A 8 -13.25 -23.55 2.17
CA LEU A 8 -11.82 -23.62 2.41
C LEU A 8 -11.45 -23.15 3.84
N LEU A 9 -12.10 -22.11 4.33
CA LEU A 9 -11.83 -21.54 5.65
C LEU A 9 -12.58 -22.22 6.80
N SER A 10 -13.75 -22.83 6.53
CA SER A 10 -14.58 -23.53 7.53
C SER A 10 -15.14 -24.83 6.96
N PRO A 11 -14.27 -25.82 6.58
CA PRO A 11 -14.70 -27.08 6.03
C PRO A 11 -15.35 -27.98 7.10
N ARG A 12 -16.32 -28.80 6.70
CA ARG A 12 -16.91 -29.85 7.53
C ARG A 12 -16.19 -31.17 7.36
N SER A 13 -15.47 -31.34 6.25
CA SER A 13 -14.65 -32.52 5.99
C SER A 13 -13.37 -32.13 5.25
N VAL A 14 -12.24 -32.71 5.66
CA VAL A 14 -10.89 -32.45 5.12
C VAL A 14 -10.25 -33.78 4.70
N ALA A 15 -9.91 -33.88 3.40
CA ALA A 15 -9.05 -34.96 2.94
C ALA A 15 -7.57 -34.55 3.07
N VAL A 16 -6.72 -35.43 3.61
CA VAL A 16 -5.28 -35.21 3.71
C VAL A 16 -4.57 -36.21 2.79
N ILE A 17 -4.22 -35.76 1.59
CA ILE A 17 -3.67 -36.60 0.52
C ILE A 17 -2.15 -36.75 0.70
N GLY A 18 -1.70 -37.99 0.87
CA GLY A 18 -0.31 -38.30 1.19
C GLY A 18 0.00 -38.22 2.69
N ALA A 19 -1.03 -38.37 3.54
CA ALA A 19 -0.90 -38.34 4.99
C ALA A 19 0.07 -39.42 5.51
N SER A 20 0.83 -39.10 6.54
CA SER A 20 1.74 -40.02 7.23
C SER A 20 1.22 -40.35 8.63
N ALA A 21 1.43 -41.58 9.07
CA ALA A 21 1.19 -42.00 10.46
C ALA A 21 2.22 -41.42 11.44
N ASP A 22 3.36 -40.95 10.96
CA ASP A 22 4.43 -40.32 11.74
C ASP A 22 4.20 -38.80 11.88
N PRO A 23 3.80 -38.27 13.05
CA PRO A 23 3.54 -36.84 13.26
C PRO A 23 4.80 -35.98 13.20
N GLY A 24 5.98 -36.56 13.33
CA GLY A 24 7.26 -35.86 13.17
C GLY A 24 7.54 -35.45 11.72
N LYS A 25 6.96 -36.15 10.75
CA LYS A 25 7.09 -35.82 9.33
C LYS A 25 6.13 -34.68 8.94
N THR A 26 6.56 -33.85 8.01
CA THR A 26 5.73 -32.78 7.45
C THR A 26 4.37 -33.30 6.96
N SER A 27 4.31 -34.50 6.36
CA SER A 27 3.08 -35.12 5.88
C SER A 27 2.21 -35.74 6.97
N GLY A 28 2.71 -35.90 8.20
CA GLY A 28 1.91 -36.38 9.34
C GLY A 28 1.29 -35.24 10.16
N ARG A 29 1.90 -34.05 10.11
CA ARG A 29 1.50 -32.90 10.91
C ARG A 29 0.05 -32.44 10.68
N PRO A 30 -0.49 -32.31 9.44
CA PRO A 30 -1.85 -31.81 9.26
C PRO A 30 -2.91 -32.66 9.99
N VAL A 31 -2.81 -34.00 9.96
CA VAL A 31 -3.71 -34.85 10.70
C VAL A 31 -3.53 -34.68 12.20
N ALA A 32 -2.28 -34.65 12.67
CA ALA A 32 -1.95 -34.45 14.09
C ALA A 32 -2.46 -33.11 14.61
N TYR A 33 -2.26 -32.01 13.86
CA TYR A 33 -2.65 -30.67 14.27
C TYR A 33 -4.16 -30.45 14.22
N LEU A 34 -4.88 -30.99 13.23
CA LEU A 34 -6.34 -30.95 13.22
C LEU A 34 -6.91 -31.58 14.49
N ARG A 35 -6.33 -32.70 14.97
CA ARG A 35 -6.75 -33.32 16.22
C ARG A 35 -6.32 -32.53 17.46
N LYS A 36 -5.05 -32.07 17.50
CA LYS A 36 -4.48 -31.32 18.63
C LYS A 36 -5.29 -30.06 18.91
N HIS A 37 -5.68 -29.32 17.86
CA HIS A 37 -6.41 -28.05 17.97
C HIS A 37 -7.93 -28.19 17.92
N GLY A 38 -8.46 -29.43 18.08
CA GLY A 38 -9.87 -29.67 18.34
C GLY A 38 -10.79 -29.52 17.12
N TYR A 39 -10.30 -29.77 15.91
CA TYR A 39 -11.15 -29.73 14.72
C TYR A 39 -12.31 -30.73 14.85
N ALA A 40 -13.55 -30.20 14.78
CA ALA A 40 -14.77 -30.98 15.00
C ALA A 40 -15.29 -31.70 13.73
N GLY A 41 -14.74 -31.37 12.55
CA GLY A 41 -15.15 -31.96 11.27
C GLY A 41 -14.50 -33.34 11.02
N ARG A 42 -14.82 -33.92 9.87
CA ARG A 42 -14.28 -35.23 9.48
C ARG A 42 -12.90 -35.11 8.85
N ILE A 43 -11.96 -35.90 9.34
CA ILE A 43 -10.59 -36.01 8.79
C ILE A 43 -10.52 -37.33 8.00
N LEU A 44 -10.15 -37.20 6.72
CA LEU A 44 -10.10 -38.30 5.75
C LEU A 44 -8.65 -38.48 5.23
N PRO A 45 -7.76 -39.17 5.95
CA PRO A 45 -6.41 -39.44 5.51
C PRO A 45 -6.37 -40.33 4.28
N VAL A 46 -5.50 -40.03 3.32
CA VAL A 46 -5.30 -40.85 2.11
C VAL A 46 -3.82 -41.22 1.98
N ASN A 47 -3.55 -42.53 2.02
CA ASN A 47 -2.23 -43.09 1.80
C ASN A 47 -2.35 -44.59 1.43
N PRO A 48 -1.83 -45.06 0.27
CA PRO A 48 -1.92 -46.44 -0.17
C PRO A 48 -1.10 -47.45 0.66
N LYS A 49 -0.28 -47.00 1.61
CA LYS A 49 0.67 -47.82 2.37
C LYS A 49 0.20 -48.14 3.80
N VAL A 50 -0.86 -47.52 4.27
CA VAL A 50 -1.35 -47.65 5.64
C VAL A 50 -2.88 -47.68 5.68
N ASP A 51 -3.44 -48.53 6.52
CA ASP A 51 -4.91 -48.67 6.65
C ASP A 51 -5.49 -47.74 7.73
N ARG A 52 -4.65 -47.23 8.63
CA ARG A 52 -5.06 -46.34 9.72
C ARG A 52 -3.98 -45.33 10.09
N ILE A 53 -4.42 -44.16 10.51
CA ILE A 53 -3.56 -43.12 11.15
C ILE A 53 -4.19 -42.82 12.53
N GLY A 54 -3.58 -43.36 13.59
CA GLY A 54 -4.20 -43.34 14.91
C GLY A 54 -5.49 -44.15 14.91
N ASP A 55 -6.59 -43.56 15.35
CA ASP A 55 -7.93 -44.12 15.33
C ASP A 55 -8.71 -43.88 14.03
N LEU A 56 -8.16 -43.05 13.11
CA LEU A 56 -8.82 -42.73 11.85
C LEU A 56 -8.55 -43.80 10.78
N PRO A 57 -9.59 -44.26 10.03
CA PRO A 57 -9.37 -45.08 8.84
C PRO A 57 -8.60 -44.27 7.79
N CYS A 58 -7.65 -44.91 7.12
CA CYS A 58 -6.88 -44.31 6.05
C CYS A 58 -7.27 -44.95 4.72
N TYR A 59 -7.55 -44.16 3.71
CA TYR A 59 -8.04 -44.59 2.42
C TYR A 59 -6.86 -44.77 1.44
N PRO A 60 -6.85 -45.78 0.58
CA PRO A 60 -5.72 -45.99 -0.33
C PRO A 60 -5.60 -44.92 -1.42
N ASP A 61 -6.70 -44.35 -1.86
CA ASP A 61 -6.78 -43.36 -2.93
C ASP A 61 -7.99 -42.41 -2.76
N VAL A 62 -8.09 -41.41 -3.62
CA VAL A 62 -9.19 -40.43 -3.63
C VAL A 62 -10.52 -41.09 -3.98
N ALA A 63 -10.52 -42.10 -4.86
CA ALA A 63 -11.74 -42.79 -5.32
C ALA A 63 -12.42 -43.55 -4.17
N SER A 64 -11.63 -44.05 -3.23
CA SER A 64 -12.09 -44.84 -2.07
C SER A 64 -12.66 -44.02 -0.92
N LEU A 65 -12.57 -42.65 -1.01
CA LEU A 65 -13.14 -41.81 0.03
C LEU A 65 -14.64 -42.00 0.18
N PRO A 66 -15.18 -42.10 1.43
CA PRO A 66 -16.59 -42.38 1.67
C PRO A 66 -17.53 -41.23 1.26
N GLU A 67 -17.01 -40.05 1.05
CA GLU A 67 -17.73 -38.87 0.66
C GLU A 67 -16.85 -37.90 -0.14
N VAL A 68 -17.46 -36.85 -0.70
CA VAL A 68 -16.75 -35.73 -1.32
C VAL A 68 -16.25 -34.82 -0.20
N PRO A 69 -14.93 -34.64 -0.02
CA PRO A 69 -14.44 -33.71 0.98
C PRO A 69 -14.73 -32.26 0.59
N ASP A 70 -15.02 -31.39 1.57
CA ASP A 70 -15.14 -29.94 1.30
C ASP A 70 -13.80 -29.38 0.83
N VAL A 71 -12.69 -29.81 1.44
CA VAL A 71 -11.32 -29.35 1.14
C VAL A 71 -10.34 -30.53 1.17
N ALA A 72 -9.32 -30.45 0.34
CA ALA A 72 -8.19 -31.38 0.37
C ALA A 72 -6.87 -30.66 0.64
N VAL A 73 -6.04 -31.20 1.53
CA VAL A 73 -4.64 -30.82 1.76
C VAL A 73 -3.76 -31.80 1.01
N VAL A 74 -3.05 -31.34 -0.03
CA VAL A 74 -2.25 -32.19 -0.94
C VAL A 74 -0.77 -32.08 -0.58
N LEU A 75 -0.22 -33.17 -0.01
CA LEU A 75 1.15 -33.29 0.50
C LEU A 75 2.05 -34.12 -0.43
N LEU A 76 1.65 -34.28 -1.67
CA LEU A 76 2.38 -35.04 -2.68
C LEU A 76 3.34 -34.11 -3.46
N GLY A 77 4.43 -34.67 -4.00
CA GLY A 77 5.26 -33.93 -4.97
C GLY A 77 4.48 -33.56 -6.24
N ALA A 78 4.92 -32.54 -6.97
CA ALA A 78 4.18 -31.86 -8.03
C ALA A 78 3.49 -32.79 -9.05
N GLU A 79 4.20 -33.78 -9.59
CA GLU A 79 3.63 -34.71 -10.59
C GLU A 79 2.44 -35.53 -10.06
N ARG A 80 2.56 -36.03 -8.83
CA ARG A 80 1.49 -36.79 -8.18
C ARG A 80 0.36 -35.88 -7.67
N ALA A 81 0.68 -34.63 -7.38
CA ALA A 81 -0.30 -33.64 -6.98
C ALA A 81 -1.31 -33.35 -8.10
N HIS A 82 -0.85 -33.28 -9.38
CA HIS A 82 -1.74 -33.07 -10.52
C HIS A 82 -2.81 -34.18 -10.64
N GLN A 83 -2.39 -35.44 -10.51
CA GLN A 83 -3.32 -36.58 -10.57
C GLN A 83 -4.33 -36.51 -9.41
N ALA A 84 -3.87 -36.28 -8.19
CA ALA A 84 -4.76 -36.14 -7.03
C ALA A 84 -5.74 -34.98 -7.18
N VAL A 85 -5.28 -33.82 -7.67
CA VAL A 85 -6.12 -32.64 -7.93
C VAL A 85 -7.18 -32.96 -8.98
N LYS A 86 -6.83 -33.66 -10.07
CA LYS A 86 -7.77 -34.08 -11.10
C LYS A 86 -8.85 -35.02 -10.56
N GLU A 87 -8.46 -35.98 -9.73
CA GLU A 87 -9.39 -36.90 -9.10
C GLU A 87 -10.34 -36.20 -8.12
N LEU A 88 -9.81 -35.30 -7.28
CA LEU A 88 -10.60 -34.47 -6.35
C LEU A 88 -11.59 -33.58 -7.08
N ALA A 89 -11.15 -32.92 -8.14
CA ALA A 89 -12.00 -32.07 -9.00
C ALA A 89 -13.13 -32.90 -9.66
N GLY A 90 -12.78 -34.07 -10.19
CA GLY A 90 -13.74 -35.00 -10.78
C GLY A 90 -14.81 -35.51 -9.79
N ARG A 91 -14.53 -35.51 -8.50
CA ARG A 91 -15.48 -35.82 -7.43
C ARG A 91 -16.30 -34.62 -6.95
N GLY A 92 -15.93 -33.39 -7.33
CA GLY A 92 -16.63 -32.19 -6.93
C GLY A 92 -16.13 -31.57 -5.62
N CYS A 93 -14.87 -31.85 -5.20
CA CYS A 93 -14.23 -31.16 -4.09
C CYS A 93 -14.22 -29.64 -4.35
N ALA A 94 -14.51 -28.83 -3.34
CA ALA A 94 -14.65 -27.37 -3.55
C ALA A 94 -13.29 -26.66 -3.70
N ALA A 95 -12.27 -27.09 -2.94
CA ALA A 95 -10.95 -26.48 -2.99
C ALA A 95 -9.84 -27.45 -2.59
N ALA A 96 -8.64 -27.23 -3.09
CA ALA A 96 -7.43 -27.92 -2.68
C ALA A 96 -6.32 -26.95 -2.25
N ILE A 97 -5.63 -27.32 -1.18
CA ILE A 97 -4.41 -26.64 -0.69
C ILE A 97 -3.23 -27.45 -1.20
N VAL A 98 -2.46 -26.91 -2.14
CA VAL A 98 -1.35 -27.63 -2.78
C VAL A 98 -0.02 -27.16 -2.19
N LEU A 99 0.59 -28.02 -1.35
CA LEU A 99 1.83 -27.66 -0.65
C LEU A 99 3.08 -27.82 -1.52
N ALA A 100 3.01 -28.63 -2.57
CA ALA A 100 4.17 -28.90 -3.43
C ALA A 100 4.79 -27.64 -3.98
N SER A 101 6.12 -27.57 -3.99
CA SER A 101 6.94 -26.65 -4.75
C SER A 101 7.35 -27.23 -6.11
N GLY A 102 8.09 -26.47 -6.92
CA GLY A 102 8.54 -26.87 -8.24
C GLY A 102 7.65 -26.37 -9.38
N TYR A 103 7.02 -25.22 -9.17
CA TYR A 103 6.16 -24.51 -10.12
C TYR A 103 6.85 -23.24 -10.65
N THR A 104 6.14 -22.14 -10.85
CA THR A 104 6.69 -20.90 -11.46
C THR A 104 7.96 -20.39 -10.81
N GLU A 105 8.19 -20.64 -9.54
CA GLU A 105 9.42 -20.29 -8.83
C GLU A 105 10.66 -21.04 -9.35
N THR A 106 10.50 -22.08 -10.16
CA THR A 106 11.61 -22.83 -10.77
C THR A 106 11.82 -22.51 -12.26
N GLY A 107 11.19 -21.44 -12.77
CA GLY A 107 11.37 -21.01 -14.16
C GLY A 107 10.34 -21.60 -15.15
N GLU A 108 10.69 -21.64 -16.44
CA GLU A 108 9.74 -21.97 -17.51
C GLU A 108 9.12 -23.37 -17.41
N GLU A 109 9.89 -24.38 -17.01
CA GLU A 109 9.36 -25.73 -16.82
C GLU A 109 8.35 -25.77 -15.65
N GLY A 110 8.66 -25.03 -14.58
CA GLY A 110 7.75 -24.85 -13.46
C GLY A 110 6.48 -24.13 -13.86
N ALA A 111 6.56 -23.11 -14.71
CA ALA A 111 5.40 -22.39 -15.24
C ALA A 111 4.49 -23.32 -16.07
N ARG A 112 5.05 -24.16 -16.91
CA ARG A 112 4.28 -25.19 -17.66
C ARG A 112 3.59 -26.17 -16.72
N ARG A 113 4.28 -26.62 -15.68
CA ARG A 113 3.71 -27.51 -14.65
C ARG A 113 2.59 -26.82 -13.88
N GLN A 114 2.72 -25.54 -13.60
CA GLN A 114 1.65 -24.75 -12.97
C GLN A 114 0.41 -24.66 -13.84
N GLN A 115 0.54 -24.45 -15.14
CA GLN A 115 -0.57 -24.47 -16.09
C GLN A 115 -1.29 -25.82 -16.10
N GLN A 116 -0.55 -26.93 -16.09
CA GLN A 116 -1.13 -28.27 -16.00
C GLN A 116 -1.91 -28.49 -14.70
N LEU A 117 -1.47 -27.89 -13.59
CA LEU A 117 -2.21 -27.94 -12.32
C LEU A 117 -3.57 -27.23 -12.43
N VAL A 118 -3.61 -26.06 -13.07
CA VAL A 118 -4.87 -25.33 -13.32
C VAL A 118 -5.82 -26.14 -14.19
N GLU A 119 -5.31 -26.73 -15.26
CA GLU A 119 -6.11 -27.59 -16.15
C GLU A 119 -6.66 -28.82 -15.41
N ALA A 120 -5.86 -29.44 -14.53
CA ALA A 120 -6.29 -30.56 -13.72
C ALA A 120 -7.36 -30.19 -12.69
N ALA A 121 -7.32 -28.98 -12.15
CA ALA A 121 -8.28 -28.48 -11.17
C ALA A 121 -9.66 -28.15 -11.78
N GLY A 122 -9.70 -27.72 -13.04
CA GLY A 122 -10.95 -27.31 -13.70
C GLY A 122 -11.67 -26.21 -12.92
N SER A 123 -12.83 -26.49 -12.34
CA SER A 123 -13.60 -25.51 -11.53
C SER A 123 -13.28 -25.57 -10.03
N MET A 124 -12.51 -26.56 -9.56
CA MET A 124 -12.08 -26.65 -8.15
C MET A 124 -11.06 -25.54 -7.87
N ARG A 125 -11.21 -24.85 -6.73
CA ARG A 125 -10.33 -23.75 -6.38
C ARG A 125 -9.00 -24.24 -5.79
N ILE A 126 -7.92 -23.53 -6.08
CA ILE A 126 -6.56 -23.86 -5.61
C ILE A 126 -6.01 -22.76 -4.72
N LEU A 127 -5.61 -23.12 -3.49
CA LEU A 127 -4.73 -22.32 -2.65
C LEU A 127 -3.28 -22.77 -2.85
N GLY A 128 -2.41 -21.88 -3.25
CA GLY A 128 -1.03 -22.15 -3.61
C GLY A 128 -0.81 -22.18 -5.14
N PRO A 129 0.01 -23.10 -5.68
CA PRO A 129 0.85 -24.10 -5.01
C PRO A 129 1.99 -23.48 -4.20
N ASN A 130 2.91 -24.33 -3.71
CA ASN A 130 4.07 -23.92 -2.91
C ASN A 130 3.66 -23.21 -1.60
N THR A 131 2.48 -23.53 -1.07
CA THR A 131 1.93 -22.92 0.14
C THR A 131 2.19 -23.77 1.40
N ILE A 132 2.15 -23.11 2.56
CA ILE A 132 2.08 -23.79 3.86
C ILE A 132 0.64 -23.93 4.37
N GLY A 133 -0.35 -23.54 3.57
CA GLY A 133 -1.76 -23.68 3.89
C GLY A 133 -2.35 -22.53 4.69
N LEU A 134 -3.28 -22.83 5.57
CA LEU A 134 -4.01 -21.84 6.35
C LEU A 134 -4.34 -22.31 7.77
N VAL A 135 -4.66 -21.34 8.62
CA VAL A 135 -5.11 -21.56 10.00
C VAL A 135 -6.31 -20.62 10.25
N ASN A 136 -7.41 -21.18 10.72
CA ASN A 136 -8.56 -20.44 11.23
C ASN A 136 -8.62 -20.65 12.74
N LEU A 137 -8.10 -19.71 13.51
CA LEU A 137 -8.04 -19.78 14.97
C LEU A 137 -9.42 -19.60 15.60
N THR A 138 -10.33 -18.90 14.94
CA THR A 138 -11.69 -18.68 15.44
C THR A 138 -12.45 -20.02 15.59
N ASP A 139 -12.26 -20.93 14.63
CA ASP A 139 -12.99 -22.20 14.57
C ASP A 139 -12.10 -23.42 14.90
N GLY A 140 -10.84 -23.21 15.32
CA GLY A 140 -9.89 -24.29 15.64
C GLY A 140 -9.48 -25.15 14.43
N ILE A 141 -9.45 -24.56 13.22
CA ILE A 141 -9.17 -25.28 11.98
C ILE A 141 -7.72 -25.02 11.55
N VAL A 142 -6.94 -26.09 11.43
CA VAL A 142 -5.51 -26.02 11.10
C VAL A 142 -5.22 -26.88 9.88
N LEU A 143 -5.15 -26.25 8.72
CA LEU A 143 -4.84 -26.89 7.43
C LEU A 143 -3.41 -26.54 7.00
N SER A 144 -2.44 -26.83 7.87
CA SER A 144 -1.04 -26.47 7.68
C SER A 144 -0.09 -27.44 8.37
N PRO A 145 1.07 -27.74 7.78
CA PRO A 145 2.14 -28.49 8.42
C PRO A 145 3.17 -27.64 9.17
N SER A 146 2.92 -26.33 9.37
CA SER A 146 3.86 -25.40 9.99
C SER A 146 4.29 -25.84 11.38
N GLY A 147 5.61 -25.86 11.66
CA GLY A 147 6.13 -26.16 12.99
C GLY A 147 5.72 -25.16 14.07
N ALA A 148 5.31 -23.96 13.71
CA ALA A 148 4.77 -22.99 14.65
C ALA A 148 3.49 -23.49 15.36
N LEU A 149 2.79 -24.47 14.79
CA LEU A 149 1.57 -25.06 15.32
C LEU A 149 1.82 -26.15 16.38
N GLU A 150 3.09 -26.41 16.73
CA GLU A 150 3.42 -27.22 17.91
C GLU A 150 3.06 -26.54 19.24
N MET A 151 2.89 -25.23 19.23
CA MET A 151 2.38 -24.51 20.41
C MET A 151 0.98 -25.01 20.78
N ASP A 152 0.69 -25.02 22.09
CA ASP A 152 -0.59 -25.57 22.58
C ASP A 152 -1.75 -24.60 22.46
N GLU A 153 -1.46 -23.29 22.63
CA GLU A 153 -2.49 -22.25 22.63
C GLU A 153 -2.09 -21.04 21.77
N PHE A 154 -3.07 -20.47 21.11
CA PHE A 154 -2.94 -19.24 20.33
C PHE A 154 -4.00 -18.24 20.79
N PRO A 155 -3.62 -16.96 21.00
CA PRO A 155 -4.61 -15.94 21.27
C PRO A 155 -5.56 -15.78 20.06
N VAL A 156 -6.85 -15.94 20.31
CA VAL A 156 -7.91 -15.68 19.31
C VAL A 156 -8.29 -14.20 19.39
N GLY A 157 -8.42 -13.55 18.24
CA GLY A 157 -8.77 -12.12 18.18
C GLY A 157 -9.16 -11.66 16.79
N GLY A 158 -9.18 -10.35 16.57
CA GLY A 158 -9.79 -9.72 15.39
C GLY A 158 -8.83 -9.50 14.20
N ILE A 159 -7.62 -10.05 14.18
CA ILE A 159 -6.67 -9.78 13.09
C ILE A 159 -6.63 -10.95 12.11
N GLY A 160 -7.05 -10.71 10.86
CA GLY A 160 -6.89 -11.64 9.75
C GLY A 160 -5.59 -11.37 9.02
N VAL A 161 -4.78 -12.42 8.78
CA VAL A 161 -3.48 -12.32 8.10
C VAL A 161 -3.53 -13.02 6.76
N VAL A 162 -3.11 -12.34 5.68
CA VAL A 162 -2.90 -12.97 4.37
C VAL A 162 -1.46 -12.73 3.94
N SER A 163 -0.73 -13.80 3.66
CA SER A 163 0.70 -13.75 3.34
C SER A 163 1.00 -14.48 2.04
N GLN A 164 1.73 -13.84 1.14
CA GLN A 164 2.27 -14.52 -0.05
C GLN A 164 3.46 -15.41 0.27
N SER A 165 4.03 -15.30 1.49
CA SER A 165 5.14 -16.15 1.93
C SER A 165 4.68 -17.14 3.01
N GLY A 166 4.84 -18.43 2.73
CA GLY A 166 4.50 -19.49 3.68
C GLY A 166 5.36 -19.45 4.95
N GLY A 167 6.67 -19.21 4.84
CA GLY A 167 7.58 -19.11 5.98
C GLY A 167 7.24 -17.93 6.90
N ILE A 168 6.81 -16.82 6.33
CA ILE A 168 6.42 -15.62 7.06
C ILE A 168 5.13 -15.85 7.86
N LEU A 169 4.19 -16.64 7.34
CA LEU A 169 2.97 -16.96 8.08
C LEU A 169 3.27 -17.63 9.43
N GLY A 170 4.16 -18.63 9.45
CA GLY A 170 4.58 -19.27 10.69
C GLY A 170 5.30 -18.31 11.65
N SER A 171 6.13 -17.40 11.11
CA SER A 171 6.81 -16.37 11.90
C SER A 171 5.82 -15.38 12.51
N LEU A 172 4.79 -14.94 11.78
CA LEU A 172 3.76 -14.03 12.28
C LEU A 172 2.92 -14.70 13.36
N LEU A 173 2.52 -15.97 13.16
CA LEU A 173 1.78 -16.75 14.15
C LEU A 173 2.56 -16.85 15.46
N SER A 174 3.82 -17.27 15.41
CA SER A 174 4.67 -17.43 16.59
C SER A 174 4.90 -16.09 17.32
N ARG A 175 5.18 -15.01 16.57
CA ARG A 175 5.38 -13.68 17.15
C ARG A 175 4.10 -13.11 17.78
N ALA A 176 2.96 -13.30 17.14
CA ALA A 176 1.67 -12.86 17.68
C ALA A 176 1.34 -13.61 18.97
N ALA A 177 1.52 -14.95 18.99
CA ALA A 177 1.28 -15.77 20.17
C ALA A 177 2.18 -15.35 21.34
N ALA A 178 3.49 -15.19 21.13
CA ALA A 178 4.44 -14.77 22.17
C ALA A 178 4.11 -13.39 22.75
N ARG A 179 3.45 -12.53 21.98
CA ARG A 179 3.10 -11.16 22.37
C ARG A 179 1.64 -11.00 22.85
N GLY A 180 0.86 -12.08 22.88
CA GLY A 180 -0.54 -12.05 23.28
C GLY A 180 -1.46 -11.36 22.25
N ILE A 181 -1.01 -11.20 21.00
CA ILE A 181 -1.80 -10.59 19.91
C ILE A 181 -2.76 -11.62 19.37
N GLY A 182 -4.06 -11.31 19.43
CA GLY A 182 -5.12 -12.20 18.95
C GLY A 182 -5.30 -12.16 17.44
N LEU A 183 -5.24 -13.33 16.80
CA LEU A 183 -5.48 -13.49 15.37
C LEU A 183 -6.80 -14.24 15.14
N SER A 184 -7.49 -13.95 14.03
CA SER A 184 -8.69 -14.69 13.58
C SER A 184 -8.31 -15.78 12.58
N LYS A 185 -7.68 -15.41 11.50
CA LYS A 185 -7.30 -16.30 10.41
C LYS A 185 -5.92 -15.96 9.88
N LEU A 186 -5.19 -16.96 9.39
CA LEU A 186 -3.90 -16.79 8.70
C LEU A 186 -3.93 -17.64 7.43
N ILE A 187 -3.69 -17.03 6.28
CA ILE A 187 -3.73 -17.67 4.97
C ILE A 187 -2.41 -17.43 4.25
N ALA A 188 -1.76 -18.51 3.78
CA ALA A 188 -0.60 -18.40 2.90
C ALA A 188 -1.03 -18.64 1.45
N THR A 189 -1.00 -17.60 0.61
CA THR A 189 -1.42 -17.71 -0.79
C THR A 189 -0.30 -18.21 -1.70
N SER A 190 0.93 -17.85 -1.43
CA SER A 190 2.17 -18.26 -2.12
C SER A 190 2.13 -18.00 -3.63
N ASN A 191 2.17 -19.03 -4.50
CA ASN A 191 2.25 -18.81 -5.96
C ASN A 191 0.98 -18.19 -6.57
N GLU A 192 -0.15 -18.20 -5.88
CA GLU A 192 -1.42 -17.59 -6.33
C GLU A 192 -1.82 -17.98 -7.76
N VAL A 193 -1.85 -19.29 -8.03
CA VAL A 193 -2.24 -19.80 -9.35
C VAL A 193 -3.70 -19.53 -9.66
N ASP A 194 -4.55 -19.45 -8.63
CA ASP A 194 -5.99 -19.23 -8.69
C ASP A 194 -6.44 -18.27 -7.59
N LEU A 195 -6.41 -18.71 -6.32
CA LEU A 195 -6.77 -17.85 -5.19
C LEU A 195 -5.62 -16.91 -4.84
N GLU A 196 -5.90 -15.60 -4.82
CA GLU A 196 -4.92 -14.53 -4.58
C GLU A 196 -5.30 -13.66 -3.37
N LEU A 197 -4.44 -12.72 -3.00
CA LEU A 197 -4.68 -11.76 -1.91
C LEU A 197 -6.07 -11.14 -1.99
N ALA A 198 -6.50 -10.68 -3.18
CA ALA A 198 -7.78 -10.01 -3.36
C ALA A 198 -8.98 -10.87 -2.97
N ASP A 199 -8.94 -12.18 -3.22
CA ASP A 199 -10.02 -13.11 -2.85
C ASP A 199 -10.21 -13.20 -1.34
N PHE A 200 -9.08 -13.24 -0.61
CA PHE A 200 -9.13 -13.34 0.85
C PHE A 200 -9.43 -12.01 1.52
N ILE A 201 -8.94 -10.89 0.98
CA ILE A 201 -9.33 -9.55 1.46
C ILE A 201 -10.85 -9.38 1.31
N ASP A 202 -11.40 -9.72 0.14
CA ASP A 202 -12.84 -9.64 -0.14
C ASP A 202 -13.67 -10.48 0.84
N HIS A 203 -13.22 -11.71 1.13
CA HIS A 203 -13.88 -12.60 2.10
C HIS A 203 -13.76 -12.06 3.53
N LEU A 204 -12.56 -11.64 3.95
CA LEU A 204 -12.32 -11.13 5.30
C LEU A 204 -13.04 -9.80 5.56
N ALA A 205 -13.35 -9.04 4.52
CA ALA A 205 -14.20 -7.85 4.62
C ALA A 205 -15.61 -8.17 5.16
N ASP A 206 -16.14 -9.35 4.83
CA ASP A 206 -17.46 -9.82 5.31
C ASP A 206 -17.36 -10.69 6.58
N ASP A 207 -16.17 -11.17 6.97
CA ASP A 207 -15.99 -12.06 8.11
C ASP A 207 -16.20 -11.35 9.45
N PRO A 208 -17.21 -11.72 10.26
CA PRO A 208 -17.49 -11.06 11.52
C PRO A 208 -16.39 -11.21 12.58
N ALA A 209 -15.55 -12.26 12.47
CA ALA A 209 -14.45 -12.49 13.40
C ALA A 209 -13.22 -11.64 13.09
N THR A 210 -13.14 -11.05 11.89
CA THR A 210 -12.02 -10.22 11.47
C THR A 210 -12.37 -8.73 11.56
N GLN A 211 -11.57 -7.96 12.26
CA GLN A 211 -11.69 -6.50 12.45
C GLN A 211 -10.64 -5.72 11.68
N VAL A 212 -9.45 -6.30 11.51
CA VAL A 212 -8.32 -5.70 10.78
C VAL A 212 -7.69 -6.76 9.90
N ILE A 213 -7.26 -6.38 8.71
CA ILE A 213 -6.61 -7.26 7.75
C ILE A 213 -5.13 -6.89 7.64
N ALA A 214 -4.23 -7.83 7.89
CA ALA A 214 -2.78 -7.65 7.77
C ALA A 214 -2.26 -8.43 6.55
N LEU A 215 -1.51 -7.76 5.66
CA LEU A 215 -1.03 -8.31 4.40
C LEU A 215 0.49 -8.33 4.33
N TYR A 216 1.07 -9.48 4.00
CA TYR A 216 2.46 -9.58 3.58
C TYR A 216 2.50 -9.73 2.05
N ILE A 217 2.98 -8.71 1.35
CA ILE A 217 2.86 -8.59 -0.11
C ILE A 217 4.23 -8.66 -0.78
N GLU A 218 4.38 -9.56 -1.73
CA GLU A 218 5.51 -9.64 -2.67
C GLU A 218 5.15 -8.97 -4.00
N THR A 219 3.93 -9.25 -4.51
CA THR A 219 3.39 -8.64 -5.73
C THR A 219 1.86 -8.60 -5.69
N VAL A 220 1.26 -7.70 -6.44
CA VAL A 220 -0.19 -7.67 -6.68
C VAL A 220 -0.43 -8.12 -8.12
N ARG A 221 -1.08 -9.29 -8.30
CA ARG A 221 -1.29 -9.89 -9.63
C ARG A 221 -2.37 -9.20 -10.43
N HIS A 222 -3.50 -8.90 -9.78
CA HIS A 222 -4.65 -8.25 -10.40
C HIS A 222 -5.00 -6.95 -9.66
N PRO A 223 -4.36 -5.82 -10.01
CA PRO A 223 -4.51 -4.55 -9.28
C PRO A 223 -5.95 -4.06 -9.15
N ALA A 224 -6.78 -4.25 -10.17
CA ALA A 224 -8.19 -3.86 -10.14
C ALA A 224 -8.99 -4.65 -9.07
N ARG A 225 -8.76 -5.97 -8.97
CA ARG A 225 -9.39 -6.82 -7.97
C ARG A 225 -8.89 -6.49 -6.55
N PHE A 226 -7.59 -6.26 -6.41
CA PHE A 226 -6.99 -5.84 -5.14
C PHE A 226 -7.59 -4.50 -4.68
N ARG A 227 -7.69 -3.51 -5.59
CA ARG A 227 -8.32 -2.22 -5.31
C ARG A 227 -9.76 -2.39 -4.85
N ALA A 228 -10.57 -3.16 -5.57
CA ALA A 228 -11.98 -3.39 -5.23
C ALA A 228 -12.13 -4.05 -3.85
N ALA A 229 -11.30 -5.06 -3.55
CA ALA A 229 -11.33 -5.76 -2.27
C ALA A 229 -10.91 -4.86 -1.10
N CYS A 230 -9.87 -4.04 -1.25
CA CYS A 230 -9.43 -3.09 -0.21
C CYS A 230 -10.49 -2.01 0.04
N LEU A 231 -11.11 -1.45 -0.99
CA LEU A 231 -12.20 -0.49 -0.84
C LEU A 231 -13.43 -1.11 -0.17
N LYS A 232 -13.77 -2.38 -0.47
CA LYS A 232 -14.81 -3.12 0.23
C LYS A 232 -14.49 -3.27 1.71
N ALA A 233 -13.24 -3.64 2.06
CA ALA A 233 -12.81 -3.72 3.45
C ALA A 233 -12.92 -2.36 4.17
N ALA A 234 -12.50 -1.27 3.52
CA ALA A 234 -12.62 0.08 4.07
C ALA A 234 -14.08 0.48 4.32
N ARG A 235 -15.00 0.22 3.38
CA ARG A 235 -16.46 0.43 3.54
C ARG A 235 -17.06 -0.39 4.68
N ALA A 236 -16.53 -1.61 4.89
CA ALA A 236 -16.91 -2.47 6.01
C ALA A 236 -16.31 -2.00 7.36
N GLY A 237 -15.53 -0.91 7.37
CA GLY A 237 -14.86 -0.38 8.57
C GLY A 237 -13.68 -1.25 9.03
N LYS A 238 -13.13 -2.07 8.15
CA LYS A 238 -12.00 -2.98 8.43
C LYS A 238 -10.71 -2.46 7.78
N PRO A 239 -9.84 -1.82 8.55
CA PRO A 239 -8.56 -1.32 8.04
C PRO A 239 -7.69 -2.45 7.47
N VAL A 240 -6.96 -2.11 6.41
CA VAL A 240 -5.97 -3.01 5.80
C VAL A 240 -4.58 -2.45 6.05
N VAL A 241 -3.69 -3.27 6.62
CA VAL A 241 -2.28 -2.94 6.88
C VAL A 241 -1.41 -3.83 6.01
N ALA A 242 -0.50 -3.27 5.22
CA ALA A 242 0.33 -4.04 4.30
C ALA A 242 1.82 -3.79 4.50
N PHE A 243 2.59 -4.86 4.62
CA PHE A 243 4.04 -4.85 4.52
C PHE A 243 4.45 -5.35 3.13
N LYS A 244 4.99 -4.44 2.31
CA LYS A 244 5.46 -4.73 0.96
C LYS A 244 6.96 -4.93 0.95
N ILE A 245 7.42 -6.09 0.46
CA ILE A 245 8.85 -6.37 0.23
C ILE A 245 9.27 -5.93 -1.18
N GLY A 246 10.58 -5.95 -1.46
CA GLY A 246 11.11 -5.50 -2.74
C GLY A 246 11.11 -3.98 -2.89
N ARG A 247 11.39 -3.25 -1.80
CA ARG A 247 11.44 -1.77 -1.75
C ARG A 247 12.72 -1.19 -2.32
N SER A 248 13.81 -1.93 -2.23
CA SER A 248 15.09 -1.58 -2.83
C SER A 248 15.32 -2.40 -4.10
N GLU A 249 16.22 -1.98 -4.94
CA GLU A 249 16.60 -2.73 -6.15
C GLU A 249 17.05 -4.16 -5.82
N ALA A 250 17.91 -4.32 -4.81
CA ALA A 250 18.33 -5.63 -4.35
C ALA A 250 17.16 -6.48 -3.81
N GLY A 251 16.25 -5.85 -3.06
CA GLY A 251 15.03 -6.52 -2.56
C GLY A 251 14.08 -6.89 -3.68
N ALA A 252 13.95 -6.05 -4.71
CA ALA A 252 13.12 -6.33 -5.89
C ALA A 252 13.67 -7.52 -6.68
N GLN A 253 15.00 -7.58 -6.91
CA GLN A 253 15.67 -8.71 -7.56
C GLN A 253 15.48 -10.01 -6.77
N ALA A 254 15.61 -9.96 -5.44
CA ALA A 254 15.37 -11.11 -4.57
C ALA A 254 13.92 -11.59 -4.63
N ALA A 255 12.95 -10.69 -4.63
CA ALA A 255 11.53 -11.02 -4.74
C ALA A 255 11.19 -11.66 -6.09
N VAL A 256 11.74 -11.16 -7.21
CA VAL A 256 11.59 -11.76 -8.55
C VAL A 256 12.14 -13.19 -8.57
N SER A 257 13.32 -13.40 -7.98
CA SER A 257 13.94 -14.73 -7.90
C SER A 257 13.12 -15.72 -7.07
N HIS A 258 12.35 -15.23 -6.09
CA HIS A 258 11.54 -16.05 -5.19
C HIS A 258 10.15 -16.38 -5.76
N THR A 259 9.52 -15.43 -6.48
CA THR A 259 8.13 -15.55 -6.95
C THR A 259 7.99 -15.77 -8.45
N GLY A 260 9.03 -15.51 -9.22
CA GLY A 260 8.97 -15.49 -10.69
C GLY A 260 8.15 -14.34 -11.27
N ALA A 261 7.70 -13.39 -10.45
CA ALA A 261 6.89 -12.24 -10.87
C ALA A 261 7.68 -10.94 -10.77
N MET A 262 7.57 -10.06 -11.78
CA MET A 262 8.16 -8.72 -11.72
C MET A 262 7.48 -7.88 -10.64
N ALA A 263 8.27 -7.35 -9.71
CA ALA A 263 7.79 -6.36 -8.75
C ALA A 263 7.67 -5.00 -9.47
N GLY A 264 6.51 -4.36 -9.39
CA GLY A 264 6.33 -2.98 -9.83
C GLY A 264 7.17 -2.00 -9.00
N ALA A 265 7.38 -0.78 -9.51
CA ALA A 265 8.12 0.24 -8.79
C ALA A 265 7.49 0.52 -7.41
N ASP A 266 8.31 0.61 -6.37
CA ASP A 266 7.84 0.76 -4.97
C ASP A 266 6.91 1.97 -4.78
N ARG A 267 7.21 3.08 -5.47
CA ARG A 267 6.36 4.29 -5.47
C ARG A 267 4.96 4.08 -6.06
N MET A 268 4.79 3.11 -6.96
CA MET A 268 3.46 2.74 -7.49
C MET A 268 2.62 2.03 -6.43
N TYR A 269 3.24 1.21 -5.58
CA TYR A 269 2.56 0.64 -4.42
C TYR A 269 2.14 1.70 -3.40
N ASP A 270 2.98 2.73 -3.16
CA ASP A 270 2.60 3.85 -2.29
C ASP A 270 1.36 4.59 -2.84
N ALA A 271 1.32 4.82 -4.16
CA ALA A 271 0.18 5.44 -4.82
C ALA A 271 -1.08 4.56 -4.70
N LEU A 272 -0.97 3.26 -5.00
CA LEU A 272 -2.08 2.30 -4.88
C LEU A 272 -2.61 2.27 -3.44
N PHE A 273 -1.74 2.07 -2.46
CA PHE A 273 -2.12 1.95 -1.06
C PHE A 273 -2.82 3.21 -0.54
N ARG A 274 -2.31 4.38 -0.89
CA ARG A 274 -2.95 5.66 -0.54
C ARG A 274 -4.36 5.76 -1.11
N GLN A 275 -4.56 5.39 -2.39
CA GLN A 275 -5.85 5.49 -3.07
C GLN A 275 -6.91 4.50 -2.55
N VAL A 276 -6.50 3.41 -1.91
CA VAL A 276 -7.41 2.38 -1.37
C VAL A 276 -7.43 2.33 0.15
N GLY A 277 -6.83 3.30 0.83
CA GLY A 277 -6.82 3.39 2.29
C GLY A 277 -5.98 2.33 2.99
N VAL A 278 -5.06 1.66 2.29
CA VAL A 278 -4.17 0.67 2.88
C VAL A 278 -3.05 1.38 3.65
N ILE A 279 -2.86 1.00 4.90
CA ILE A 279 -1.78 1.50 5.76
C ILE A 279 -0.50 0.74 5.42
N ARG A 280 0.53 1.47 5.05
CA ARG A 280 1.83 0.85 4.77
C ARG A 280 2.65 0.66 6.03
N ALA A 281 2.87 -0.60 6.42
CA ALA A 281 3.83 -0.97 7.46
C ALA A 281 5.27 -0.70 6.96
N LYS A 282 6.08 0.01 7.74
CA LYS A 282 7.47 0.35 7.40
C LYS A 282 8.46 -0.72 7.81
N SER A 283 8.16 -1.44 8.88
CA SER A 283 8.93 -2.56 9.40
C SER A 283 8.07 -3.83 9.47
N PHE A 284 8.73 -4.98 9.60
CA PHE A 284 8.02 -6.25 9.79
C PHE A 284 7.24 -6.30 11.12
N SER A 285 7.72 -5.60 12.15
CA SER A 285 7.02 -5.49 13.43
C SER A 285 5.72 -4.72 13.31
N ASP A 286 5.69 -3.65 12.51
CA ASP A 286 4.50 -2.82 12.28
C ASP A 286 3.33 -3.64 11.71
N LEU A 287 3.62 -4.75 11.00
CA LEU A 287 2.60 -5.66 10.45
C LEU A 287 1.78 -6.35 11.55
N LEU A 288 2.24 -6.35 12.78
CA LEU A 288 1.51 -6.82 13.97
C LEU A 288 1.13 -5.66 14.90
N ASP A 289 2.00 -4.66 15.04
CA ASP A 289 1.83 -3.57 15.99
C ASP A 289 0.66 -2.65 15.60
N ILE A 290 0.61 -2.22 14.35
CA ILE A 290 -0.47 -1.38 13.84
C ILE A 290 -1.82 -2.12 13.90
N PRO A 291 -1.96 -3.36 13.39
CA PRO A 291 -3.20 -4.11 13.53
C PRO A 291 -3.64 -4.35 14.98
N ALA A 292 -2.70 -4.61 15.90
CA ALA A 292 -3.03 -4.80 17.31
C ALA A 292 -3.67 -3.55 17.93
N ALA A 293 -3.19 -2.36 17.57
CA ALA A 293 -3.79 -1.11 18.01
C ALA A 293 -5.15 -0.87 17.36
N LEU A 294 -5.29 -1.08 16.05
CA LEU A 294 -6.53 -0.90 15.30
C LEU A 294 -7.63 -1.86 15.74
N ALA A 295 -7.28 -3.11 16.10
CA ALA A 295 -8.23 -4.12 16.56
C ALA A 295 -8.89 -3.78 17.90
N THR A 296 -8.43 -2.76 18.63
CA THR A 296 -9.15 -2.22 19.80
C THR A 296 -10.46 -1.52 19.44
N GLY A 297 -10.68 -1.18 18.18
CA GLY A 297 -11.85 -0.42 17.69
C GLY A 297 -11.84 1.06 18.08
N ARG A 298 -10.80 1.54 18.78
CA ARG A 298 -10.67 2.93 19.19
C ARG A 298 -10.23 3.79 18.02
N ARG A 299 -10.74 5.03 17.95
CA ARG A 299 -10.47 5.95 16.83
C ARG A 299 -9.67 7.16 17.31
N LEU A 300 -8.68 7.56 16.51
CA LEU A 300 -7.88 8.75 16.76
C LEU A 300 -8.38 9.89 15.84
N HIS A 301 -8.81 11.00 16.45
CA HIS A 301 -9.39 12.13 15.72
C HIS A 301 -8.48 13.37 15.67
N GLY A 302 -7.32 13.32 16.30
CA GLY A 302 -6.36 14.42 16.32
C GLY A 302 -4.94 13.97 16.61
N ARG A 303 -4.03 14.92 16.74
CA ARG A 303 -2.59 14.65 16.87
C ARG A 303 -2.03 14.91 18.26
N ARG A 304 -2.85 15.26 19.24
CA ARG A 304 -2.42 15.67 20.58
C ARG A 304 -2.38 14.45 21.51
N VAL A 305 -1.18 14.07 21.93
CA VAL A 305 -0.94 12.84 22.70
C VAL A 305 -0.48 13.18 24.11
N ALA A 306 -1.16 12.64 25.14
CA ALA A 306 -0.67 12.61 26.49
C ALA A 306 0.35 11.48 26.66
N ILE A 307 1.44 11.73 27.39
CA ILE A 307 2.43 10.73 27.78
C ILE A 307 2.44 10.65 29.30
N LEU A 308 2.02 9.51 29.84
CA LEU A 308 2.04 9.26 31.28
C LEU A 308 3.24 8.37 31.61
N THR A 309 4.13 8.84 32.47
CA THR A 309 5.36 8.13 32.82
C THR A 309 5.69 8.19 34.29
N SER A 310 6.47 7.23 34.76
CA SER A 310 7.24 7.28 36.03
C SER A 310 8.76 7.21 35.76
N THR A 311 9.17 7.34 34.48
CA THR A 311 10.56 7.20 34.01
C THR A 311 10.84 8.30 32.98
N GLY A 312 11.46 9.39 33.42
CA GLY A 312 11.62 10.60 32.61
C GLY A 312 12.28 10.39 31.23
N GLY A 313 13.40 9.63 31.19
CA GLY A 313 14.11 9.37 29.93
C GLY A 313 13.26 8.63 28.88
N ALA A 314 12.45 7.66 29.28
CA ALA A 314 11.55 6.94 28.38
C ALA A 314 10.41 7.86 27.88
N GLY A 315 9.94 8.81 28.72
CA GLY A 315 8.97 9.83 28.31
C GLY A 315 9.51 10.73 27.22
N THR A 316 10.75 11.18 27.36
CA THR A 316 11.42 12.02 26.35
C THR A 316 11.57 11.29 25.02
N LEU A 317 11.97 10.00 25.05
CA LEU A 317 12.10 9.17 23.84
C LEU A 317 10.79 9.10 23.05
N VAL A 318 9.68 8.79 23.74
CA VAL A 318 8.36 8.72 23.10
C VAL A 318 7.92 10.09 22.57
N SER A 319 8.19 11.18 23.33
CA SER A 319 7.84 12.53 22.90
C SER A 319 8.60 12.96 21.64
N ASP A 320 9.89 12.62 21.56
CA ASP A 320 10.74 12.94 20.40
C ASP A 320 10.24 12.22 19.15
N ASP A 321 10.00 10.91 19.25
CA ASP A 321 9.53 10.08 18.12
C ASP A 321 8.13 10.52 17.62
N LEU A 322 7.22 10.83 18.54
CA LEU A 322 5.91 11.42 18.20
C LEU A 322 6.07 12.75 17.47
N GLY A 323 6.95 13.63 17.96
CA GLY A 323 7.23 14.93 17.34
C GLY A 323 7.76 14.82 15.92
N VAL A 324 8.71 13.90 15.68
CA VAL A 324 9.23 13.60 14.33
C VAL A 324 8.11 13.12 13.39
N ALA A 325 7.14 12.40 13.90
CA ALA A 325 5.98 11.94 13.12
C ALA A 325 4.85 12.99 12.99
N GLY A 326 5.04 14.20 13.52
CA GLY A 326 4.09 15.30 13.43
C GLY A 326 2.93 15.22 14.42
N PHE A 327 3.08 14.46 15.51
CA PHE A 327 2.20 14.54 16.66
C PHE A 327 2.63 15.66 17.60
N GLU A 328 1.71 16.11 18.43
CA GLU A 328 1.91 17.16 19.40
C GLU A 328 1.79 16.58 20.82
N THR A 329 2.64 17.05 21.72
CA THR A 329 2.61 16.66 23.14
C THR A 329 2.41 17.92 24.00
N PRO A 330 1.25 18.62 23.90
CA PRO A 330 1.01 19.86 24.64
C PRO A 330 0.98 19.64 26.14
N ALA A 331 1.26 20.70 26.91
CA ALA A 331 1.03 20.72 28.35
C ALA A 331 -0.47 20.51 28.66
N PRO A 332 -0.82 19.88 29.80
CA PRO A 332 -2.21 19.74 30.20
C PRO A 332 -2.86 21.11 30.44
N ASP A 333 -4.15 21.22 30.15
CA ASP A 333 -4.94 22.40 30.53
C ASP A 333 -5.01 22.57 32.06
N ALA A 334 -5.38 23.76 32.51
CA ALA A 334 -5.38 24.10 33.93
C ALA A 334 -6.24 23.18 34.80
N ALA A 335 -7.40 22.74 34.26
CA ALA A 335 -8.30 21.83 34.98
C ALA A 335 -7.70 20.44 35.11
N THR A 336 -7.13 19.91 34.01
CA THR A 336 -6.43 18.62 34.00
C THR A 336 -5.22 18.65 34.93
N ALA A 337 -4.40 19.71 34.85
CA ALA A 337 -3.23 19.86 35.73
C ALA A 337 -3.65 19.93 37.22
N GLN A 338 -4.77 20.59 37.52
CA GLN A 338 -5.29 20.64 38.90
C GLN A 338 -5.80 19.26 39.37
N ALA A 339 -6.56 18.55 38.52
CA ALA A 339 -7.02 17.19 38.82
C ALA A 339 -5.85 16.23 39.11
N LEU A 340 -4.76 16.34 38.34
CA LEU A 340 -3.55 15.56 38.58
C LEU A 340 -2.85 15.93 39.92
N ARG A 341 -2.77 17.22 40.26
CA ARG A 341 -2.22 17.67 41.54
C ARG A 341 -3.04 17.18 42.73
N ASP A 342 -4.35 17.17 42.61
CA ASP A 342 -5.27 16.73 43.67
C ASP A 342 -5.11 15.24 44.02
N LEU A 343 -4.61 14.43 43.08
CA LEU A 343 -4.30 13.01 43.28
C LEU A 343 -3.02 12.77 44.06
N GLN A 344 -2.08 13.73 44.13
CA GLN A 344 -0.75 13.52 44.68
C GLN A 344 -0.59 14.23 46.03
N THR A 345 -0.17 13.47 47.02
CA THR A 345 0.26 13.98 48.34
C THR A 345 1.78 14.13 48.35
N GLY A 346 2.35 15.10 47.61
CA GLY A 346 3.80 15.34 47.60
C GLY A 346 4.24 16.36 46.54
N SER A 347 5.30 17.11 46.81
CA SER A 347 5.73 18.28 46.04
C SER A 347 6.66 18.00 44.85
N GLU A 348 6.98 16.74 44.54
CA GLU A 348 8.06 16.44 43.60
C GLU A 348 7.59 16.02 42.16
N ALA A 349 6.28 15.86 41.95
CA ALA A 349 5.75 15.48 40.65
C ALA A 349 5.61 16.69 39.74
N VAL A 350 6.00 16.53 38.49
CA VAL A 350 5.91 17.57 37.47
C VAL A 350 4.67 17.27 36.60
N LEU A 351 3.56 17.91 36.94
CA LEU A 351 2.23 17.62 36.38
C LEU A 351 1.68 18.71 35.46
N ASP A 352 2.46 19.75 35.21
CA ASP A 352 2.11 20.93 34.39
C ASP A 352 2.74 20.92 33.00
N ARG A 353 3.42 19.84 32.63
CA ARG A 353 4.03 19.64 31.32
C ARG A 353 3.83 18.20 30.82
N ASN A 354 4.06 17.98 29.57
CA ASN A 354 4.01 16.67 28.95
C ASN A 354 5.42 16.32 28.41
N PRO A 355 6.01 15.18 28.75
CA PRO A 355 5.47 14.02 29.49
C PRO A 355 5.08 14.31 30.94
N ILE A 356 3.94 13.75 31.37
CA ILE A 356 3.41 13.87 32.73
C ILE A 356 4.11 12.81 33.59
N ASP A 357 5.04 13.24 34.44
CA ASP A 357 5.80 12.34 35.32
C ASP A 357 5.15 12.28 36.71
N VAL A 358 4.49 11.16 36.96
CA VAL A 358 3.83 10.89 38.27
C VAL A 358 4.77 10.34 39.32
N THR A 359 6.07 10.18 39.03
CA THR A 359 7.09 9.58 39.86
C THR A 359 6.75 8.15 40.34
N LEU A 360 7.58 7.55 41.20
CA LEU A 360 7.29 6.22 41.78
C LEU A 360 6.04 6.20 42.65
N ALA A 361 5.70 7.32 43.29
CA ALA A 361 4.49 7.44 44.08
C ALA A 361 3.20 7.26 43.28
N GLY A 362 3.20 7.67 42.00
CA GLY A 362 2.08 7.54 41.09
C GLY A 362 1.81 6.11 40.59
N LEU A 363 2.65 5.15 40.90
CA LEU A 363 2.44 3.73 40.55
C LEU A 363 1.47 3.00 41.49
N ARG A 364 0.99 3.67 42.55
CA ARG A 364 -0.12 3.14 43.35
C ARG A 364 -1.35 3.02 42.46
N PRO A 365 -2.05 1.87 42.45
CA PRO A 365 -3.16 1.60 41.48
C PRO A 365 -4.24 2.68 41.46
N ASP A 366 -4.57 3.25 42.62
CA ASP A 366 -5.61 4.29 42.71
C ASP A 366 -5.15 5.62 42.11
N LEU A 367 -3.92 6.02 42.34
CA LEU A 367 -3.33 7.23 41.75
C LEU A 367 -3.15 7.06 40.26
N LEU A 368 -2.73 5.89 39.81
CA LEU A 368 -2.57 5.57 38.37
C LEU A 368 -3.94 5.64 37.65
N ARG A 369 -4.99 5.01 38.23
CA ARG A 369 -6.36 5.12 37.67
C ARG A 369 -6.83 6.56 37.61
N GLY A 370 -6.61 7.32 38.69
CA GLY A 370 -6.99 8.73 38.73
C GLY A 370 -6.29 9.55 37.65
N ALA A 371 -4.98 9.37 37.48
CA ALA A 371 -4.21 10.06 36.44
C ALA A 371 -4.67 9.67 35.02
N ILE A 372 -4.86 8.38 34.75
CA ILE A 372 -5.36 7.91 33.44
C ILE A 372 -6.72 8.52 33.15
N ARG A 373 -7.68 8.50 34.11
CA ARG A 373 -9.01 9.08 33.94
C ARG A 373 -8.96 10.58 33.69
N ALA A 374 -8.13 11.32 34.44
CA ALA A 374 -7.96 12.76 34.23
C ALA A 374 -7.45 13.08 32.80
N LEU A 375 -6.45 12.33 32.32
CA LEU A 375 -5.92 12.51 30.98
C LEU A 375 -6.90 12.10 29.88
N LEU A 376 -7.63 11.01 30.07
CA LEU A 376 -8.66 10.57 29.10
C LEU A 376 -9.84 11.52 29.06
N ALA A 377 -10.23 12.15 30.17
CA ALA A 377 -11.29 13.15 30.22
C ALA A 377 -10.85 14.52 29.66
N SER A 378 -9.55 14.81 29.62
CA SER A 378 -9.02 16.10 29.18
C SER A 378 -9.35 16.40 27.72
N PRO A 379 -9.87 17.61 27.39
CA PRO A 379 -10.08 18.02 26.00
C PRO A 379 -8.79 18.33 25.26
N THR A 380 -7.67 18.44 25.97
CA THR A 380 -6.34 18.73 25.40
C THR A 380 -5.81 17.56 24.59
N TYR A 381 -6.16 16.32 24.92
CA TYR A 381 -5.55 15.14 24.36
C TYR A 381 -6.53 14.30 23.50
N ASP A 382 -6.00 13.71 22.45
CA ASP A 382 -6.72 12.82 21.53
C ASP A 382 -6.35 11.35 21.76
N ALA A 383 -5.19 11.08 22.38
CA ALA A 383 -4.70 9.74 22.74
C ALA A 383 -3.82 9.80 24.02
N LEU A 384 -3.60 8.62 24.61
CA LEU A 384 -2.74 8.43 25.77
C LEU A 384 -1.71 7.33 25.49
N VAL A 385 -0.42 7.62 25.72
CA VAL A 385 0.66 6.63 25.78
C VAL A 385 1.12 6.50 27.22
N ILE A 386 1.08 5.28 27.76
CA ILE A 386 1.49 4.96 29.11
C ILE A 386 2.85 4.26 29.06
N ILE A 387 3.83 4.77 29.78
CA ILE A 387 5.15 4.17 29.85
C ILE A 387 5.22 3.26 31.04
N VAL A 388 5.46 1.97 30.77
CA VAL A 388 5.69 0.94 31.76
C VAL A 388 7.18 0.88 32.07
N GLY A 389 7.57 1.42 33.20
CA GLY A 389 8.97 1.44 33.67
C GLY A 389 9.36 0.19 34.47
N SER A 390 10.64 0.09 34.84
CA SER A 390 11.20 -1.04 35.61
C SER A 390 10.53 -1.26 36.97
N SER A 391 10.04 -0.20 37.60
CA SER A 391 9.33 -0.30 38.88
C SER A 391 8.02 -1.07 38.80
N SER A 392 7.42 -1.19 37.61
CA SER A 392 6.20 -1.95 37.39
C SER A 392 6.43 -3.47 37.25
N LEU A 393 7.69 -3.91 37.17
CA LEU A 393 8.04 -5.33 37.04
C LEU A 393 7.59 -6.17 38.22
N ALA A 394 7.55 -5.56 39.41
CA ALA A 394 7.16 -6.24 40.64
C ALA A 394 5.65 -6.49 40.78
N MET A 395 4.81 -5.73 40.05
CA MET A 395 3.34 -5.78 40.19
C MET A 395 2.62 -5.66 38.84
N PRO A 396 2.90 -6.54 37.86
CA PRO A 396 2.39 -6.41 36.50
C PRO A 396 0.86 -6.51 36.45
N GLU A 397 0.24 -7.39 37.22
CA GLU A 397 -1.21 -7.58 37.28
C GLU A 397 -1.96 -6.34 37.80
N LEU A 398 -1.39 -5.68 38.84
CA LEU A 398 -1.98 -4.47 39.42
C LEU A 398 -1.91 -3.31 38.41
N LEU A 399 -0.80 -3.18 37.71
CA LEU A 399 -0.63 -2.19 36.64
C LEU A 399 -1.62 -2.42 35.51
N ALA A 400 -1.61 -3.63 34.96
CA ALA A 400 -2.48 -3.98 33.83
C ALA A 400 -3.96 -3.84 34.18
N GLY A 401 -4.36 -4.24 35.39
CA GLY A 401 -5.71 -4.06 35.91
C GLY A 401 -6.08 -2.58 36.05
N ALA A 402 -5.19 -1.74 36.59
CA ALA A 402 -5.43 -0.32 36.74
C ALA A 402 -5.64 0.39 35.39
N ILE A 403 -4.90 0.02 34.36
CA ILE A 403 -5.09 0.56 33.01
C ILE A 403 -6.41 0.04 32.41
N GLN A 404 -6.65 -1.27 32.49
CA GLN A 404 -7.87 -1.90 31.95
C GLN A 404 -9.14 -1.30 32.51
N ASP A 405 -9.18 -1.02 33.83
CA ASP A 405 -10.34 -0.44 34.52
C ASP A 405 -10.74 0.95 34.00
N CYS A 406 -9.79 1.66 33.34
CA CYS A 406 -10.04 2.99 32.79
C CYS A 406 -10.44 2.97 31.31
N LEU A 407 -10.30 1.85 30.62
CA LEU A 407 -10.60 1.76 29.19
C LEU A 407 -12.08 2.05 28.84
N PRO A 408 -13.08 1.61 29.64
CA PRO A 408 -14.48 1.90 29.34
C PRO A 408 -14.85 3.39 29.48
N ASP A 409 -14.06 4.17 30.19
CA ASP A 409 -14.37 5.57 30.52
C ASP A 409 -14.18 6.52 29.31
N SER A 410 -13.50 6.05 28.24
CA SER A 410 -13.22 6.90 27.07
C SER A 410 -13.05 6.08 25.78
N GLY A 411 -13.44 6.66 24.64
CA GLY A 411 -13.15 6.11 23.31
C GLY A 411 -11.75 6.41 22.77
N LYS A 412 -10.95 7.21 23.46
CA LYS A 412 -9.59 7.60 23.01
C LYS A 412 -8.65 6.39 23.00
N PRO A 413 -7.70 6.31 22.04
CA PRO A 413 -6.64 5.30 22.04
C PRO A 413 -5.79 5.37 23.31
N VAL A 414 -5.51 4.19 23.87
CA VAL A 414 -4.58 4.00 24.99
C VAL A 414 -3.56 2.95 24.55
N LEU A 415 -2.29 3.32 24.50
CA LEU A 415 -1.19 2.44 24.13
C LEU A 415 -0.20 2.37 25.29
N ALA A 416 0.57 1.30 25.39
CA ALA A 416 1.64 1.14 26.36
C ALA A 416 3.01 0.97 25.67
N TYR A 417 4.01 1.71 26.15
CA TYR A 417 5.42 1.45 25.83
C TYR A 417 6.06 0.74 27.03
N VAL A 418 6.47 -0.52 26.85
CA VAL A 418 7.15 -1.32 27.86
C VAL A 418 8.65 -1.07 27.73
N SER A 419 9.16 -0.13 28.53
CA SER A 419 10.55 0.34 28.43
C SER A 419 11.61 -0.71 28.83
N PRO A 420 11.46 -1.51 29.93
CA PRO A 420 12.35 -2.62 30.19
C PRO A 420 12.03 -3.83 29.29
N HIS A 421 13.00 -4.74 29.16
CA HIS A 421 12.74 -6.02 28.51
C HIS A 421 11.84 -6.90 29.40
N ALA A 422 10.54 -6.83 29.17
CA ALA A 422 9.53 -7.56 29.94
C ALA A 422 8.39 -8.04 28.99
N PRO A 423 8.67 -9.04 28.12
CA PRO A 423 7.72 -9.51 27.11
C PRO A 423 6.42 -10.06 27.72
N GLU A 424 6.49 -10.64 28.92
CA GLU A 424 5.33 -11.15 29.66
C GLU A 424 4.38 -10.03 30.08
N ILE A 425 4.88 -8.85 30.45
CA ILE A 425 4.05 -7.68 30.76
C ILE A 425 3.38 -7.14 29.48
N GLY A 426 4.15 -7.07 28.39
CA GLY A 426 3.59 -6.69 27.09
C GLY A 426 2.45 -7.62 26.66
N ALA A 427 2.66 -8.94 26.77
CA ALA A 427 1.64 -9.93 26.45
C ALA A 427 0.43 -9.87 27.40
N LEU A 428 0.65 -9.60 28.67
CA LEU A 428 -0.43 -9.41 29.65
C LEU A 428 -1.31 -8.22 29.29
N LEU A 429 -0.70 -7.06 29.03
CA LEU A 429 -1.40 -5.83 28.62
C LEU A 429 -2.18 -6.06 27.33
N MET A 430 -1.56 -6.70 26.35
CA MET A 430 -2.19 -7.02 25.07
C MET A 430 -3.46 -7.87 25.25
N ARG A 431 -3.38 -8.94 26.05
CA ARG A 431 -4.54 -9.79 26.38
C ARG A 431 -5.64 -9.04 27.13
N ARG A 432 -5.31 -7.95 27.81
CA ARG A 432 -6.26 -7.06 28.51
C ARG A 432 -6.80 -5.91 27.65
N GLY A 433 -6.53 -5.94 26.34
CA GLY A 433 -6.99 -4.94 25.39
C GLY A 433 -6.21 -3.62 25.40
N VAL A 434 -5.00 -3.63 25.95
CA VAL A 434 -4.06 -2.50 25.92
C VAL A 434 -2.91 -2.85 24.98
N PRO A 435 -2.87 -2.31 23.75
CA PRO A 435 -1.75 -2.52 22.84
C PRO A 435 -0.44 -2.08 23.50
N ALA A 436 0.48 -3.01 23.62
CA ALA A 436 1.73 -2.81 24.33
C ALA A 436 2.93 -3.20 23.46
N PHE A 437 3.90 -2.30 23.38
CA PHE A 437 5.03 -2.41 22.47
C PHE A 437 6.36 -2.28 23.22
N ALA A 438 7.39 -2.94 22.71
CA ALA A 438 8.74 -2.89 23.25
C ALA A 438 9.60 -1.78 22.62
N ALA A 439 9.05 -1.02 21.67
CA ALA A 439 9.71 0.09 21.00
C ALA A 439 8.80 1.33 21.00
N ALA A 440 9.37 2.51 21.21
CA ALA A 440 8.64 3.79 21.17
C ALA A 440 8.04 4.05 19.78
N GLU A 441 8.80 3.72 18.74
CA GLU A 441 8.45 3.87 17.34
C GLU A 441 7.20 3.07 16.97
N SER A 442 6.95 1.93 17.65
CA SER A 442 5.73 1.14 17.44
C SER A 442 4.48 1.87 17.93
N CYS A 443 4.58 2.64 19.03
CA CYS A 443 3.47 3.49 19.48
C CYS A 443 3.14 4.55 18.44
N THR A 444 4.17 5.21 17.91
CA THR A 444 4.04 6.23 16.88
C THR A 444 3.46 5.66 15.59
N ALA A 445 3.96 4.51 15.13
CA ALA A 445 3.44 3.82 13.93
C ALA A 445 1.96 3.43 14.10
N ALA A 446 1.58 2.93 15.28
CA ALA A 446 0.21 2.58 15.60
C ALA A 446 -0.72 3.81 15.58
N LEU A 447 -0.33 4.92 16.22
CA LEU A 447 -1.10 6.17 16.22
C LEU A 447 -1.18 6.77 14.82
N ALA A 448 -0.10 6.74 14.04
CA ALA A 448 -0.12 7.20 12.65
C ALA A 448 -1.07 6.38 11.78
N GLY A 449 -1.07 5.04 11.95
CA GLY A 449 -2.03 4.16 11.29
C GLY A 449 -3.49 4.47 11.67
N MET A 450 -3.77 4.68 12.95
CA MET A 450 -5.10 5.07 13.43
C MET A 450 -5.56 6.42 12.84
N LEU A 451 -4.64 7.40 12.76
CA LEU A 451 -4.93 8.71 12.18
C LEU A 451 -5.20 8.60 10.67
N GLN A 452 -4.45 7.74 9.96
CA GLN A 452 -4.66 7.49 8.53
C GLN A 452 -6.04 6.88 8.27
N VAL A 453 -6.48 5.92 9.10
CA VAL A 453 -7.85 5.35 8.99
C VAL A 453 -8.92 6.42 9.19
N ALA A 454 -8.75 7.30 10.17
CA ALA A 454 -9.72 8.37 10.46
C ALA A 454 -9.77 9.44 9.35
N ALA A 455 -8.66 9.66 8.65
CA ALA A 455 -8.53 10.64 7.59
C ALA A 455 -8.83 10.08 6.19
N PHE A 456 -8.98 8.76 6.05
CA PHE A 456 -9.24 8.16 4.75
C PHE A 456 -10.66 8.48 4.26
N GLU A 457 -10.72 9.12 3.10
CA GLU A 457 -11.94 9.31 2.34
C GLU A 457 -11.84 8.49 1.06
N GLU A 458 -12.87 7.69 0.77
CA GLU A 458 -12.90 6.91 -0.47
C GLU A 458 -12.91 7.88 -1.66
N PRO A 459 -12.01 7.70 -2.65
CA PRO A 459 -11.99 8.54 -3.84
C PRO A 459 -13.35 8.57 -4.52
N ALA A 460 -13.82 9.77 -4.87
CA ALA A 460 -15.04 9.91 -5.67
C ALA A 460 -14.88 9.10 -6.96
N GLN A 461 -15.90 8.32 -7.32
CA GLN A 461 -15.89 7.65 -8.61
C GLN A 461 -15.82 8.71 -9.70
N ALA A 462 -14.74 8.71 -10.50
CA ALA A 462 -14.67 9.54 -11.67
C ALA A 462 -15.84 9.17 -12.58
N ALA A 463 -16.65 10.15 -12.95
CA ALA A 463 -17.65 9.92 -14.00
C ALA A 463 -16.91 9.42 -15.24
N VAL A 464 -17.33 8.27 -15.78
CA VAL A 464 -16.81 7.78 -17.07
C VAL A 464 -17.09 8.89 -18.08
N ALA A 465 -16.09 9.75 -18.29
CA ALA A 465 -16.21 10.75 -19.36
C ALA A 465 -16.40 9.97 -20.67
N PRO A 466 -17.37 10.33 -21.51
CA PRO A 466 -17.54 9.67 -22.79
C PRO A 466 -16.20 9.78 -23.55
N ALA A 467 -15.60 8.65 -23.87
CA ALA A 467 -14.32 8.53 -24.60
C ALA A 467 -14.30 9.25 -25.96
N SER A 468 -15.41 9.88 -26.34
CA SER A 468 -15.66 10.40 -27.69
C SER A 468 -15.18 11.83 -27.94
N THR A 469 -14.98 12.68 -26.94
CA THR A 469 -14.74 14.11 -27.19
C THR A 469 -13.31 14.46 -27.63
N GLY A 470 -12.30 13.66 -27.29
CA GLY A 470 -10.90 13.90 -27.69
C GLY A 470 -10.41 13.03 -28.86
N MET A 471 -11.05 11.88 -29.11
CA MET A 471 -10.59 10.87 -30.07
C MET A 471 -10.98 11.14 -31.52
N ALA A 472 -11.97 11.99 -31.81
CA ALA A 472 -12.43 12.25 -33.16
C ALA A 472 -11.29 12.76 -34.06
N GLY A 473 -10.94 12.04 -35.12
CA GLY A 473 -9.92 12.42 -36.11
C GLY A 473 -8.46 12.20 -35.62
N MET A 474 -8.20 11.28 -34.66
CA MET A 474 -6.86 10.86 -34.27
C MET A 474 -6.42 9.53 -34.93
N ASP A 475 -7.24 8.98 -35.80
CA ASP A 475 -6.97 7.70 -36.50
C ASP A 475 -5.76 7.79 -37.45
N HIS A 476 -5.34 9.03 -37.80
CA HIS A 476 -4.18 9.27 -38.67
C HIS A 476 -2.84 9.25 -37.94
N LEU A 477 -2.84 9.27 -36.60
CA LEU A 477 -1.60 9.23 -35.82
C LEU A 477 -1.01 7.83 -35.87
N SER A 478 0.14 7.71 -36.51
CA SER A 478 0.90 6.45 -36.59
C SER A 478 1.65 6.17 -35.30
N ALA A 479 2.02 4.90 -35.07
CA ALA A 479 2.92 4.52 -34.02
C ALA A 479 4.28 5.21 -34.19
N GLY A 480 4.92 5.57 -33.08
CA GLY A 480 6.20 6.26 -33.00
C GLY A 480 6.15 7.54 -32.18
N ALA A 481 7.30 8.20 -32.09
CA ALA A 481 7.42 9.49 -31.42
C ALA A 481 6.81 10.59 -32.28
N LEU A 482 5.89 11.35 -31.71
CA LEU A 482 5.36 12.57 -32.33
C LEU A 482 6.38 13.72 -32.16
N ASP A 483 6.37 14.66 -33.09
CA ASP A 483 7.11 15.90 -32.85
C ASP A 483 6.40 16.77 -31.78
N GLU A 484 7.10 17.74 -31.22
CA GLU A 484 6.60 18.57 -30.11
C GLU A 484 5.28 19.28 -30.44
N ALA A 485 5.13 19.77 -31.66
CA ALA A 485 3.91 20.47 -32.07
C ALA A 485 2.72 19.50 -32.20
N GLU A 486 2.97 18.30 -32.71
CA GLU A 486 1.96 17.25 -32.81
C GLU A 486 1.56 16.75 -31.40
N ALA A 487 2.52 16.54 -30.50
CA ALA A 487 2.29 16.14 -29.11
C ALA A 487 1.42 17.17 -28.37
N LYS A 488 1.78 18.46 -28.46
CA LYS A 488 1.01 19.55 -27.83
C LYS A 488 -0.38 19.73 -28.47
N ALA A 489 -0.52 19.48 -29.76
CA ALA A 489 -1.84 19.46 -30.40
C ALA A 489 -2.76 18.38 -29.81
N VAL A 490 -2.22 17.20 -29.50
CA VAL A 490 -2.96 16.14 -28.79
C VAL A 490 -3.33 16.60 -27.37
N PHE A 491 -2.38 17.10 -26.60
CA PHE A 491 -2.63 17.60 -25.23
C PHE A 491 -3.73 18.68 -25.23
N SER A 492 -3.66 19.66 -26.14
CA SER A 492 -4.65 20.72 -26.24
C SER A 492 -6.05 20.21 -26.58
N ARG A 493 -6.17 19.16 -27.41
CA ARG A 493 -7.49 18.56 -27.73
C ARG A 493 -8.16 17.93 -26.51
N PHE A 494 -7.40 17.44 -25.57
CA PHE A 494 -7.93 16.92 -24.30
C PHE A 494 -8.14 18.02 -23.26
N GLY A 495 -7.74 19.25 -23.54
CA GLY A 495 -7.97 20.40 -22.66
C GLY A 495 -6.77 20.84 -21.83
N VAL A 496 -5.56 20.34 -22.10
CA VAL A 496 -4.33 20.88 -21.48
C VAL A 496 -3.94 22.16 -22.22
N PRO A 497 -3.90 23.34 -21.57
CA PRO A 497 -3.49 24.57 -22.22
C PRO A 497 -2.01 24.54 -22.61
N CYS A 498 -1.71 24.80 -23.86
CA CYS A 498 -0.35 24.87 -24.40
C CYS A 498 0.01 26.27 -24.86
N ALA A 499 1.31 26.58 -24.86
CA ALA A 499 1.82 27.85 -25.34
C ALA A 499 1.50 28.07 -26.83
N SER A 500 1.17 29.29 -27.22
CA SER A 500 0.96 29.66 -28.62
C SER A 500 2.25 29.50 -29.42
N GLU A 501 2.17 28.87 -30.59
CA GLU A 501 3.35 28.52 -31.36
C GLU A 501 3.08 28.45 -32.87
N ARG A 502 4.15 28.50 -33.65
CA ARG A 502 4.13 28.37 -35.12
C ARG A 502 5.29 27.50 -35.57
N VAL A 503 4.98 26.55 -36.45
CA VAL A 503 5.99 25.75 -37.14
C VAL A 503 6.52 26.54 -38.31
N VAL A 504 7.82 26.69 -38.45
CA VAL A 504 8.50 27.50 -39.49
C VAL A 504 9.65 26.69 -40.10
N ARG A 505 10.03 27.10 -41.31
CA ARG A 505 11.14 26.47 -42.05
C ARG A 505 12.22 27.45 -42.43
N THR A 506 11.90 28.75 -42.51
CA THR A 506 12.79 29.78 -42.97
C THR A 506 12.94 30.90 -41.93
N ALA A 507 14.02 31.66 -42.05
CA ALA A 507 14.26 32.85 -41.22
C ALA A 507 13.13 33.87 -41.32
N ALA A 508 12.64 34.11 -42.53
CA ALA A 508 11.54 35.06 -42.79
C ALA A 508 10.22 34.62 -42.12
N GLU A 509 9.88 33.32 -42.21
CA GLU A 509 8.74 32.76 -41.49
C GLU A 509 8.91 32.87 -39.97
N ALA A 510 10.11 32.63 -39.43
CA ALA A 510 10.39 32.76 -38.01
C ALA A 510 10.23 34.18 -37.49
N GLU A 511 10.70 35.19 -38.26
CA GLU A 511 10.52 36.58 -37.90
C GLU A 511 9.03 37.01 -37.96
N ALA A 512 8.29 36.55 -38.95
CA ALA A 512 6.87 36.81 -39.05
C ALA A 512 6.09 36.19 -37.89
N ALA A 513 6.37 34.92 -37.55
CA ALA A 513 5.78 34.21 -36.45
C ALA A 513 6.11 34.91 -35.11
N ALA A 514 7.36 35.33 -34.89
CA ALA A 514 7.75 36.02 -33.69
C ALA A 514 7.03 37.39 -33.49
N ARG A 515 6.81 38.13 -34.59
CA ARG A 515 6.02 39.37 -34.54
C ARG A 515 4.54 39.12 -34.24
N GLU A 516 3.95 38.03 -34.81
CA GLU A 516 2.56 37.64 -34.55
C GLU A 516 2.37 37.25 -33.08
N LEU A 517 3.27 36.42 -32.51
CA LEU A 517 3.20 35.97 -31.14
C LEU A 517 3.46 37.08 -30.11
N GLY A 518 4.15 38.10 -30.52
CA GLY A 518 4.44 39.30 -29.69
C GLY A 518 5.46 39.03 -28.60
N GLY A 519 6.22 40.09 -28.24
CA GLY A 519 7.21 40.03 -27.18
C GLY A 519 8.45 39.19 -27.50
N ARG A 520 9.04 38.58 -26.50
CA ARG A 520 10.14 37.64 -26.66
C ARG A 520 9.61 36.23 -26.92
N VAL A 521 10.31 35.49 -27.74
CA VAL A 521 9.93 34.13 -28.13
C VAL A 521 11.01 33.08 -27.83
N VAL A 522 10.64 31.84 -27.88
CA VAL A 522 11.53 30.67 -27.81
C VAL A 522 11.62 30.06 -29.22
N LEU A 523 12.83 29.76 -29.65
CA LEU A 523 13.09 29.01 -30.89
C LEU A 523 13.58 27.61 -30.51
N LYS A 524 12.92 26.60 -31.07
CA LYS A 524 13.30 25.19 -30.87
C LYS A 524 13.41 24.46 -32.22
N ILE A 525 14.30 23.48 -32.31
CA ILE A 525 14.24 22.54 -33.45
C ILE A 525 13.02 21.63 -33.30
N LEU A 526 12.44 21.24 -34.42
CA LEU A 526 11.31 20.31 -34.48
C LEU A 526 11.77 19.02 -35.17
N SER A 527 12.02 17.98 -34.36
CA SER A 527 12.47 16.66 -34.81
C SER A 527 11.85 15.60 -33.91
N SER A 528 11.42 14.50 -34.49
CA SER A 528 10.97 13.29 -33.79
C SER A 528 12.13 12.36 -33.37
N HIS A 529 13.34 12.63 -33.88
CA HIS A 529 14.54 11.80 -33.62
C HIS A 529 15.46 12.39 -32.53
N ILE A 530 15.43 13.71 -32.33
CA ILE A 530 16.25 14.40 -31.34
C ILE A 530 15.38 14.71 -30.12
N THR A 531 15.42 13.84 -29.13
CA THR A 531 14.62 13.93 -27.89
C THR A 531 15.19 14.97 -26.92
N HIS A 532 16.52 15.07 -26.77
CA HIS A 532 17.18 16.04 -25.87
C HIS A 532 17.69 17.25 -26.66
N LYS A 533 16.77 18.10 -27.09
CA LYS A 533 17.06 19.27 -27.94
C LYS A 533 18.08 20.24 -27.33
N SER A 534 18.03 20.43 -26.03
CA SER A 534 18.93 21.35 -25.28
C SER A 534 20.40 20.93 -25.39
N ASP A 535 20.70 19.63 -25.36
CA ASP A 535 22.06 19.09 -25.38
C ASP A 535 22.79 19.37 -26.70
N VAL A 536 22.02 19.44 -27.78
CA VAL A 536 22.55 19.72 -29.12
C VAL A 536 22.46 21.21 -29.51
N GLY A 537 22.05 22.10 -28.58
CA GLY A 537 21.85 23.51 -28.87
C GLY A 537 20.59 23.85 -29.63
N GLY A 538 19.62 22.93 -29.63
CA GLY A 538 18.34 23.02 -30.36
C GLY A 538 17.27 23.87 -29.68
N VAL A 539 17.58 24.59 -28.59
CA VAL A 539 16.66 25.51 -27.90
C VAL A 539 17.33 26.86 -27.68
N ALA A 540 16.64 27.94 -27.98
CA ALA A 540 17.08 29.30 -27.68
C ALA A 540 15.92 30.11 -27.12
N VAL A 541 16.09 30.70 -25.92
CA VAL A 541 15.05 31.34 -25.13
C VAL A 541 15.25 32.86 -25.15
N GLY A 542 14.18 33.63 -25.11
CA GLY A 542 14.18 35.06 -24.90
C GLY A 542 14.62 35.85 -26.13
N LEU A 543 14.41 35.31 -27.32
CA LEU A 543 14.77 35.97 -28.57
C LEU A 543 13.83 37.15 -28.91
N ALA A 544 14.39 38.26 -29.32
CA ALA A 544 13.63 39.33 -29.94
C ALA A 544 13.28 38.97 -31.40
N PRO A 545 12.15 39.45 -31.93
CA PRO A 545 11.72 39.10 -33.29
C PRO A 545 12.77 39.40 -34.37
N GLU A 546 13.57 40.41 -34.20
CA GLU A 546 14.62 40.83 -35.15
C GLU A 546 15.85 39.90 -35.14
N ALA A 547 16.09 39.21 -34.02
CA ALA A 547 17.25 38.33 -33.85
C ALA A 547 16.98 36.86 -34.21
N ILE A 548 15.71 36.49 -34.41
CA ILE A 548 15.31 35.07 -34.51
C ILE A 548 15.79 34.46 -35.84
N GLY A 549 15.77 35.22 -36.94
CA GLY A 549 16.21 34.74 -38.25
C GLY A 549 17.68 34.35 -38.29
N GLU A 550 18.58 35.19 -37.75
CA GLU A 550 20.01 34.90 -37.62
C GLU A 550 20.24 33.72 -36.66
N ARG A 551 19.51 33.66 -35.53
CA ARG A 551 19.65 32.56 -34.55
C ARG A 551 19.20 31.23 -35.13
N LEU A 552 18.16 31.20 -35.98
CA LEU A 552 17.67 29.99 -36.66
C LEU A 552 18.78 29.41 -37.55
N GLY A 553 19.46 30.22 -38.34
CA GLY A 553 20.58 29.77 -39.16
C GLY A 553 21.71 29.15 -38.34
N ARG A 554 22.14 29.88 -37.31
CA ARG A 554 23.19 29.41 -36.39
C ARG A 554 22.77 28.10 -35.65
N MET A 555 21.51 28.01 -35.19
CA MET A 555 20.99 26.81 -34.55
C MET A 555 21.02 25.62 -35.49
N ALA A 556 20.66 25.79 -36.76
CA ALA A 556 20.72 24.72 -37.74
C ALA A 556 22.16 24.19 -37.92
N ASP A 557 23.14 25.09 -38.01
CA ASP A 557 24.54 24.73 -38.15
C ASP A 557 25.09 24.04 -36.89
N GLU A 558 24.75 24.51 -35.68
CA GLU A 558 25.14 23.95 -34.39
C GLU A 558 24.60 22.53 -34.19
N VAL A 559 23.32 22.32 -34.54
CA VAL A 559 22.67 21.00 -34.41
C VAL A 559 23.22 20.03 -35.43
N GLU A 560 23.44 20.46 -36.67
CA GLU A 560 24.07 19.62 -37.72
C GLU A 560 25.47 19.17 -37.28
N ALA A 561 26.27 20.07 -36.70
CA ALA A 561 27.60 19.73 -36.20
C ALA A 561 27.61 18.77 -35.05
N ARG A 562 26.59 18.77 -34.16
CA ARG A 562 26.51 17.94 -32.96
C ARG A 562 25.73 16.64 -33.15
N ALA A 563 24.63 16.69 -33.90
CA ALA A 563 23.73 15.56 -34.11
C ALA A 563 23.91 14.86 -35.48
N GLY A 564 24.69 15.46 -36.40
CA GLY A 564 24.92 14.89 -37.73
C GLY A 564 23.75 15.07 -38.72
N GLU A 565 22.69 15.74 -38.32
CA GLU A 565 21.51 15.98 -39.12
C GLU A 565 21.10 17.46 -39.02
N ARG A 566 20.87 18.09 -40.20
CA ARG A 566 20.43 19.48 -40.26
C ARG A 566 18.90 19.57 -40.10
N PRO A 567 18.41 20.25 -39.04
CA PRO A 567 16.97 20.41 -38.84
C PRO A 567 16.33 21.22 -39.98
N GLN A 568 15.22 20.74 -40.49
CA GLN A 568 14.46 21.36 -41.57
C GLN A 568 13.22 22.11 -41.06
N ARG A 569 12.82 21.89 -39.83
CA ARG A 569 11.64 22.45 -39.20
C ARG A 569 11.99 23.00 -37.84
N PHE A 570 11.41 24.15 -37.50
CA PHE A 570 11.61 24.82 -36.23
C PHE A 570 10.28 25.22 -35.64
N LEU A 571 10.26 25.42 -34.35
CA LEU A 571 9.10 25.87 -33.59
C LEU A 571 9.43 27.25 -33.02
N VAL A 572 8.65 28.25 -33.35
CA VAL A 572 8.64 29.57 -32.70
C VAL A 572 7.49 29.56 -31.72
N GLN A 573 7.81 29.76 -30.45
CA GLN A 573 6.86 29.62 -29.36
C GLN A 573 6.85 30.89 -28.51
N GLN A 574 5.66 31.31 -28.08
CA GLN A 574 5.50 32.40 -27.12
C GLN A 574 6.23 32.07 -25.82
N MET A 575 7.03 33.02 -25.34
CA MET A 575 7.71 32.84 -24.07
C MET A 575 6.73 32.99 -22.92
N VAL A 576 6.63 31.95 -22.10
CA VAL A 576 5.87 31.98 -20.84
C VAL A 576 6.73 32.66 -19.79
N ALA A 577 6.22 33.74 -19.19
CA ALA A 577 6.93 34.49 -18.17
C ALA A 577 6.32 34.23 -16.79
N GLY A 578 7.17 33.88 -15.85
CA GLY A 578 6.74 33.61 -14.46
C GLY A 578 6.05 32.26 -14.27
N GLY A 579 5.49 32.06 -13.08
CA GLY A 579 4.86 30.80 -12.70
C GLY A 579 5.82 29.81 -12.00
N THR A 580 5.24 28.71 -11.56
CA THR A 580 5.97 27.58 -10.97
C THR A 580 6.07 26.47 -12.01
N GLU A 581 7.27 25.99 -12.26
CA GLU A 581 7.52 24.93 -13.23
C GLU A 581 7.22 23.56 -12.60
N LEU A 582 6.32 22.81 -13.21
CA LEU A 582 6.02 21.43 -12.84
C LEU A 582 6.25 20.50 -14.04
N ILE A 583 6.40 19.22 -13.73
CA ILE A 583 6.39 18.12 -14.68
C ILE A 583 5.10 17.32 -14.53
N LEU A 584 4.49 16.97 -15.64
CA LEU A 584 3.31 16.12 -15.71
C LEU A 584 3.60 14.97 -16.68
N GLY A 585 3.59 13.75 -16.20
CA GLY A 585 3.99 12.58 -17.00
C GLY A 585 3.13 11.35 -16.75
N LEU A 586 3.34 10.33 -17.59
CA LEU A 586 2.78 9.01 -17.39
C LEU A 586 3.85 8.03 -16.93
N HIS A 587 3.47 7.16 -16.03
CA HIS A 587 4.25 5.98 -15.65
C HIS A 587 3.37 4.75 -15.78
N ARG A 588 3.92 3.67 -16.35
CA ARG A 588 3.20 2.40 -16.50
C ARG A 588 4.07 1.24 -16.04
N ASP A 589 3.49 0.36 -15.23
CA ASP A 589 4.09 -0.90 -14.83
C ASP A 589 3.01 -1.99 -14.66
N ALA A 590 3.36 -3.09 -13.98
CA ALA A 590 2.45 -4.20 -13.70
C ALA A 590 1.22 -3.80 -12.85
N LEU A 591 1.29 -2.70 -12.09
CA LEU A 591 0.17 -2.18 -11.29
C LEU A 591 -0.80 -1.34 -12.11
N GLY A 592 -0.43 -0.94 -13.32
CA GLY A 592 -1.26 -0.15 -14.21
C GLY A 592 -0.61 1.13 -14.70
N THR A 593 -1.43 2.07 -15.14
CA THR A 593 -1.02 3.40 -15.63
C THR A 593 -1.24 4.44 -14.54
N ALA A 594 -0.24 5.24 -14.26
CA ALA A 594 -0.30 6.34 -13.30
C ALA A 594 0.07 7.67 -13.94
N VAL A 595 -0.55 8.74 -13.47
CA VAL A 595 -0.10 10.12 -13.72
C VAL A 595 0.93 10.47 -12.68
N LEU A 596 2.03 11.08 -13.13
CA LEU A 596 3.09 11.66 -12.31
C LEU A 596 2.97 13.18 -12.34
N LEU A 597 3.00 13.80 -11.18
CA LEU A 597 3.18 15.24 -11.00
C LEU A 597 4.45 15.49 -10.18
N GLY A 598 5.27 16.42 -10.55
CA GLY A 598 6.48 16.76 -9.80
C GLY A 598 6.95 18.18 -10.06
N MET A 599 8.02 18.59 -9.35
CA MET A 599 8.72 19.81 -9.71
C MET A 599 9.35 19.66 -11.08
N GLY A 600 9.24 20.70 -11.91
CA GLY A 600 9.88 20.80 -13.22
C GLY A 600 11.26 21.44 -13.17
N GLY A 601 11.89 21.56 -14.33
CA GLY A 601 13.17 22.22 -14.50
C GLY A 601 14.36 21.40 -13.98
N VAL A 602 15.54 22.01 -13.92
CA VAL A 602 16.83 21.38 -13.56
C VAL A 602 16.85 20.81 -12.14
N THR A 603 15.97 21.27 -11.28
CA THR A 603 15.87 20.82 -9.87
C THR A 603 15.04 19.55 -9.68
N ALA A 604 14.27 19.12 -10.68
CA ALA A 604 13.40 17.96 -10.62
C ALA A 604 14.15 16.67 -10.25
N GLU A 605 15.29 16.44 -10.89
CA GLU A 605 16.11 15.23 -10.67
C GLU A 605 16.77 15.21 -9.29
N LEU A 606 17.10 16.38 -8.74
CA LEU A 606 17.80 16.50 -7.45
C LEU A 606 16.86 16.27 -6.26
N PHE A 607 15.65 16.82 -6.31
CA PHE A 607 14.74 16.80 -5.15
C PHE A 607 13.80 15.61 -5.14
N GLN A 608 13.57 14.95 -6.27
CA GLN A 608 12.66 13.82 -6.44
C GLN A 608 11.29 14.06 -5.77
N ASP A 609 10.83 15.32 -5.81
CA ASP A 609 9.54 15.71 -5.25
C ASP A 609 8.44 15.42 -6.26
N THR A 610 7.92 14.21 -6.20
CA THR A 610 6.92 13.70 -7.14
C THR A 610 5.76 13.04 -6.43
N ALA A 611 4.57 13.16 -7.00
CA ALA A 611 3.35 12.46 -6.61
C ALA A 611 2.87 11.58 -7.77
N LEU A 612 2.40 10.38 -7.45
CA LEU A 612 1.80 9.44 -8.40
C LEU A 612 0.36 9.14 -8.02
N ARG A 613 -0.52 8.99 -9.03
CA ARG A 613 -1.87 8.45 -8.89
C ARG A 613 -2.16 7.49 -10.02
N LEU A 614 -2.53 6.25 -9.68
CA LEU A 614 -2.97 5.28 -10.67
C LEU A 614 -4.31 5.71 -11.25
N LEU A 615 -4.48 5.54 -12.55
CA LEU A 615 -5.77 5.70 -13.18
C LEU A 615 -6.72 4.60 -12.69
N PRO A 616 -7.96 4.96 -12.29
CA PRO A 616 -8.97 3.98 -11.98
C PRO A 616 -9.30 3.14 -13.20
N GLU A 617 -9.65 1.87 -12.98
CA GLU A 617 -10.18 0.99 -14.03
C GLU A 617 -11.61 0.59 -13.65
N GLN A 618 -12.53 0.75 -14.61
CA GLN A 618 -13.92 0.34 -14.47
C GLN A 618 -14.33 -0.44 -15.73
N ASP A 619 -14.87 -1.64 -15.53
CA ASP A 619 -15.30 -2.54 -16.62
C ASP A 619 -14.21 -2.78 -17.70
N GLY A 620 -12.94 -2.91 -17.25
CA GLY A 620 -11.78 -3.13 -18.13
C GLY A 620 -11.35 -1.89 -18.93
N ARG A 621 -11.82 -0.70 -18.54
CA ARG A 621 -11.45 0.58 -19.17
C ARG A 621 -10.82 1.51 -18.13
N LEU A 622 -9.73 2.17 -18.54
CA LEU A 622 -9.14 3.22 -17.73
C LEU A 622 -10.10 4.43 -17.67
N CYS A 623 -10.18 5.02 -16.47
CA CYS A 623 -10.94 6.23 -16.22
C CYS A 623 -9.97 7.38 -15.88
N PRO A 624 -10.32 8.64 -16.18
CA PRO A 624 -9.54 9.79 -15.77
C PRO A 624 -9.53 9.92 -14.24
N LEU A 625 -8.56 10.66 -13.71
CA LEU A 625 -8.53 11.03 -12.29
C LEU A 625 -9.69 11.98 -11.95
N ALA A 626 -10.24 11.85 -10.76
CA ALA A 626 -11.17 12.84 -10.24
C ALA A 626 -10.45 14.14 -9.85
N PRO A 627 -11.10 15.30 -9.88
CA PRO A 627 -10.51 16.57 -9.45
C PRO A 627 -9.94 16.52 -8.03
N GLY A 628 -10.56 15.76 -7.12
CA GLY A 628 -10.07 15.54 -5.76
C GLY A 628 -8.72 14.81 -5.73
N ASP A 629 -8.54 13.77 -6.56
CA ASP A 629 -7.27 13.05 -6.68
C ASP A 629 -6.15 13.96 -7.24
N ALA A 630 -6.48 14.79 -8.23
CA ALA A 630 -5.53 15.75 -8.81
C ALA A 630 -5.10 16.82 -7.80
N LEU A 631 -6.04 17.34 -7.00
CA LEU A 631 -5.74 18.27 -5.91
C LEU A 631 -4.87 17.63 -4.82
N ASP A 632 -5.19 16.39 -4.44
CA ASP A 632 -4.40 15.65 -3.45
C ASP A 632 -2.98 15.35 -3.97
N MET A 633 -2.80 15.10 -5.27
CA MET A 633 -1.47 15.04 -5.89
C MET A 633 -0.66 16.32 -5.68
N ALA A 634 -1.24 17.47 -6.01
CA ALA A 634 -0.57 18.75 -5.84
C ALA A 634 -0.22 19.04 -4.38
N ARG A 635 -1.14 18.78 -3.45
CA ARG A 635 -0.94 18.96 -2.00
C ARG A 635 0.08 18.01 -1.40
N SER A 636 0.31 16.84 -2.00
CA SER A 636 1.27 15.86 -1.51
C SER A 636 2.73 16.18 -1.89
N LEU A 637 2.97 17.15 -2.76
CA LEU A 637 4.32 17.63 -3.06
C LEU A 637 4.92 18.35 -1.85
N LYS A 638 6.19 18.12 -1.56
CA LYS A 638 6.95 18.86 -0.53
C LYS A 638 6.99 20.35 -0.87
N THR A 639 6.96 20.66 -2.17
CA THR A 639 6.97 22.01 -2.73
C THR A 639 5.59 22.64 -2.82
N TRP A 640 4.52 21.99 -2.36
CA TRP A 640 3.17 22.56 -2.26
C TRP A 640 3.14 24.00 -1.73
N PRO A 641 3.92 24.39 -0.67
CA PRO A 641 3.91 25.77 -0.20
C PRO A 641 4.26 26.80 -1.28
N LEU A 642 5.03 26.45 -2.31
CA LEU A 642 5.34 27.34 -3.42
C LEU A 642 4.10 27.65 -4.28
N LEU A 643 3.17 26.70 -4.37
CA LEU A 643 1.88 26.87 -5.07
C LEU A 643 0.89 27.64 -4.19
N ASP A 644 0.96 27.51 -2.87
CA ASP A 644 0.04 28.13 -1.90
C ASP A 644 0.50 29.52 -1.38
N GLY A 645 1.52 30.13 -1.99
CA GLY A 645 1.90 31.51 -1.68
C GLY A 645 2.99 31.69 -0.61
N PHE A 646 3.97 30.81 -0.57
CA PHE A 646 5.07 30.83 0.39
C PHE A 646 5.88 32.14 0.37
N ARG A 647 6.11 32.74 1.54
CA ARG A 647 6.92 33.99 1.75
C ARG A 647 6.49 35.16 0.89
N GLY A 648 5.18 35.37 0.71
CA GLY A 648 4.65 36.53 -0.02
C GLY A 648 4.67 36.40 -1.55
N ARG A 649 4.97 35.21 -2.08
CA ARG A 649 4.75 34.93 -3.51
C ARG A 649 3.24 34.90 -3.79
N PRO A 650 2.79 35.31 -4.98
CA PRO A 650 1.40 35.10 -5.40
C PRO A 650 1.05 33.62 -5.32
N ARG A 651 -0.18 33.31 -4.95
CA ARG A 651 -0.71 31.94 -5.09
C ARG A 651 -0.73 31.55 -6.56
N ALA A 652 -0.41 30.31 -6.82
CA ALA A 652 -0.52 29.71 -8.15
C ALA A 652 -1.99 29.36 -8.47
N ASP A 653 -2.32 29.25 -9.74
CA ASP A 653 -3.66 28.83 -10.21
C ASP A 653 -3.85 27.33 -10.04
N VAL A 654 -4.07 26.91 -8.79
CA VAL A 654 -4.28 25.51 -8.44
C VAL A 654 -5.52 24.91 -9.11
N PRO A 655 -6.67 25.61 -9.24
CA PRO A 655 -7.80 25.11 -10.00
C PRO A 655 -7.44 24.74 -11.44
N ALA A 656 -6.73 25.62 -12.15
CA ALA A 656 -6.28 25.36 -13.52
C ALA A 656 -5.28 24.21 -13.61
N LEU A 657 -4.41 24.04 -12.60
CA LEU A 657 -3.51 22.88 -12.51
C LEU A 657 -4.31 21.57 -12.36
N VAL A 658 -5.32 21.56 -11.48
CA VAL A 658 -6.21 20.40 -11.30
C VAL A 658 -6.90 20.02 -12.61
N ASP A 659 -7.44 21.00 -13.33
CA ASP A 659 -8.08 20.79 -14.61
C ASP A 659 -7.11 20.21 -15.66
N ALA A 660 -5.87 20.69 -15.68
CA ALA A 660 -4.83 20.19 -16.58
C ALA A 660 -4.42 18.74 -16.26
N ILE A 661 -4.30 18.38 -14.98
CA ILE A 661 -4.03 16.99 -14.54
C ILE A 661 -5.17 16.07 -14.95
N VAL A 662 -6.42 16.48 -14.72
CA VAL A 662 -7.61 15.71 -15.12
C VAL A 662 -7.64 15.53 -16.65
N ALA A 663 -7.40 16.60 -17.42
CA ALA A 663 -7.35 16.58 -18.88
C ALA A 663 -6.25 15.62 -19.41
N PHE A 664 -5.06 15.68 -18.84
CA PHE A 664 -3.95 14.79 -19.18
C PHE A 664 -4.29 13.32 -18.84
N SER A 665 -4.92 13.09 -17.70
CA SER A 665 -5.37 11.75 -17.30
C SER A 665 -6.48 11.22 -18.23
N ALA A 666 -7.36 12.09 -18.72
CA ALA A 666 -8.40 11.74 -19.69
C ALA A 666 -7.79 11.33 -21.03
N MET A 667 -6.74 12.01 -21.49
CA MET A 667 -5.96 11.61 -22.66
C MET A 667 -5.37 10.21 -22.47
N ALA A 668 -4.71 9.98 -21.33
CA ALA A 668 -4.10 8.68 -21.02
C ALA A 668 -5.14 7.56 -20.97
N ALA A 669 -6.30 7.81 -20.39
CA ALA A 669 -7.40 6.85 -20.34
C ALA A 669 -7.98 6.55 -21.73
N ALA A 670 -8.18 7.59 -22.56
CA ALA A 670 -8.76 7.45 -23.89
C ALA A 670 -7.82 6.72 -24.86
N LEU A 671 -6.53 7.04 -24.84
CA LEU A 671 -5.52 6.42 -25.70
C LEU A 671 -5.10 5.02 -25.19
N GLY A 672 -5.23 4.77 -23.89
CA GLY A 672 -4.99 3.48 -23.27
C GLY A 672 -3.61 2.89 -23.62
N ALA A 673 -3.59 1.66 -24.15
CA ALA A 673 -2.37 0.95 -24.51
C ALA A 673 -1.57 1.60 -25.65
N ARG A 674 -2.19 2.50 -26.44
CA ARG A 674 -1.52 3.22 -27.52
C ARG A 674 -0.51 4.25 -27.04
N VAL A 675 -0.55 4.71 -25.79
CA VAL A 675 0.47 5.61 -25.24
C VAL A 675 1.60 4.78 -24.68
N ALA A 676 2.78 4.86 -25.27
CA ALA A 676 4.01 4.28 -24.71
C ALA A 676 4.65 5.25 -23.71
N GLU A 677 4.69 6.55 -24.04
CA GLU A 677 5.25 7.61 -23.20
C GLU A 677 4.46 8.91 -23.41
N ALA A 678 4.23 9.65 -22.34
CA ALA A 678 3.71 11.02 -22.41
C ALA A 678 4.29 11.83 -21.25
N GLU A 679 4.82 13.02 -21.59
CA GLU A 679 5.40 13.95 -20.62
C GLU A 679 5.19 15.39 -21.09
N ILE A 680 4.90 16.27 -20.14
CA ILE A 680 4.93 17.73 -20.28
C ILE A 680 5.96 18.27 -19.28
N ASN A 681 7.03 18.87 -19.78
CA ASN A 681 8.11 19.39 -18.94
C ASN A 681 8.82 20.59 -19.60
N PRO A 682 8.53 21.82 -19.14
CA PRO A 682 7.66 22.18 -18.03
C PRO A 682 6.17 22.42 -18.41
N VAL A 683 5.31 22.23 -17.43
CA VAL A 683 4.03 22.91 -17.33
C VAL A 683 4.16 24.07 -16.35
N PHE A 684 3.93 25.30 -16.79
CA PHE A 684 3.96 26.49 -15.93
C PHE A 684 2.60 26.67 -15.25
N VAL A 685 2.60 26.77 -13.92
CA VAL A 685 1.42 27.17 -13.15
C VAL A 685 1.54 28.65 -12.84
N LEU A 686 0.74 29.46 -13.49
CA LEU A 686 0.77 30.91 -13.40
C LEU A 686 0.10 31.40 -12.11
N PRO A 687 0.21 32.69 -11.76
CA PRO A 687 -0.54 33.25 -10.64
C PRO A 687 -2.06 33.01 -10.76
N GLU A 688 -2.74 32.96 -9.63
CA GLU A 688 -4.18 32.70 -9.51
C GLU A 688 -5.01 33.50 -10.54
N GLY A 689 -5.88 32.82 -11.29
CA GLY A 689 -6.70 33.37 -12.36
C GLY A 689 -5.99 33.55 -13.71
N GLN A 690 -4.70 33.16 -13.84
CA GLN A 690 -3.94 33.27 -15.10
C GLN A 690 -3.73 31.90 -15.78
N GLY A 691 -4.17 30.82 -15.15
CA GLY A 691 -4.17 29.50 -15.75
C GLY A 691 -2.85 28.75 -15.64
N VAL A 692 -2.74 27.70 -16.48
CA VAL A 692 -1.53 26.90 -16.69
C VAL A 692 -1.13 26.92 -18.16
N CYS A 693 0.16 26.63 -18.43
CA CYS A 693 0.67 26.61 -19.79
C CYS A 693 1.73 25.51 -19.98
N ALA A 694 1.47 24.53 -20.81
CA ALA A 694 2.43 23.53 -21.23
C ALA A 694 3.39 24.14 -22.28
N ALA A 695 4.70 24.18 -21.96
CA ALA A 695 5.70 24.79 -22.83
C ALA A 695 6.49 23.77 -23.65
N ASP A 696 6.62 22.55 -23.18
CA ASP A 696 7.25 21.43 -23.91
C ASP A 696 6.47 20.15 -23.68
N GLY A 697 6.54 19.21 -24.61
CA GLY A 697 5.84 17.95 -24.47
C GLY A 697 6.35 16.88 -25.39
N VAL A 698 6.33 15.66 -24.87
CA VAL A 698 6.67 14.42 -25.56
C VAL A 698 5.45 13.51 -25.56
N LEU A 699 5.17 12.89 -26.69
CA LEU A 699 4.15 11.82 -26.80
C LEU A 699 4.65 10.76 -27.77
N VAL A 700 4.76 9.54 -27.26
CA VAL A 700 5.14 8.36 -28.05
C VAL A 700 3.96 7.41 -28.07
N LEU A 701 3.53 7.04 -29.29
CA LEU A 701 2.45 6.07 -29.52
C LEU A 701 3.04 4.69 -29.85
N GLY A 702 2.50 3.64 -29.23
CA GLY A 702 2.89 2.25 -29.44
C GLY A 702 2.04 1.53 -30.48
#